data_9d850e363af216c447b5bbc057d1f089
#
_entry.id   9d850e363af216c447b5bbc057d1f089
#
_cell.length_a   1.000
_cell.length_b   1.000
_cell.length_c   1.000
_cell.angle_alpha   90.00
_cell.angle_beta   90.00
_cell.angle_gamma   90.00
#
_symmetry.space_group_name_H-M   'P 1'
#
loop_
_entity.id
_entity.type
_entity.pdbx_description
1 polymer ?
#
loop_
_entity_poly.entity_id
_entity_poly.type
_entity_poly.pdbx_seq_one_letter_code
_entity_poly.pdbx_strand_id
1 'polypeptide(L)'
;MKAHLYRALGAVLLFDIVSGGIAKRDFERIRIHQPAGVVADSLHNVHIEFIDKSFEGELQLVYAECDIESPSYSHHDLGTVFVEREAQPERFVWVTPADAPHAHCLHAFSKSVLVGRSSPIPISSSDLKKRESIADVADAMGPWFDGVAYMKSKKNAKTFVTKAKNTSVAILGGGMSGLMTSLLLESVGIHNWHIYESSERVGGRIRTKYLNNTSPDQYQYQEMGPMRFPVSITYADTNETLEIQDHRMVFQLAETLNKMNTDKPELQVNFIPWIQNGPNVPAASGGNRLPNGRIPTAAQVSANASLVYTAASSNETAAANAETAYENYTTLNNRETLRQIATNMYQAHKKAVDDGMFHWSEAGYLRYALGYDANVTDYVAGTTDSPIWGDFYDEVYFAATKWRTIDKGLESLPRAFYPHVADKVTFNRTIQGLAYNETTGKIAVAWREDPLKMTPETKEYDYAVVAAPFSKVRLWDLPRYSSLLSRAISTLNYDPACKMALLYKTRFWEHLEEPIFGGCGSVDVSGVGNVCYPSYNMNGTGPGVILASYISGTPARSAAALNPEEHVALIQRTMIEVHGEIAAEQFTGIYDRQCWEFDHHQAGAWADPLVGQQELYLPAYYQTEMKTIFIGEHTSYTHAWIFSALDSAVRGTTQLLLDLGLVDEAKSVVETWMGRWIKLPLFYM
;
A
#
# COMPACT_ATOMS: atom_id res chain seq x y z
N MET A 1 2.87 14.82 -42.73
CA MET A 1 3.99 15.72 -42.41
C MET A 1 4.78 15.07 -41.29
N LYS A 2 6.10 14.96 -41.49
CA LYS A 2 7.01 14.07 -40.78
C LYS A 2 7.24 14.51 -39.33
N ALA A 3 7.13 13.57 -38.39
CA ALA A 3 7.58 13.67 -37.04
C ALA A 3 9.09 13.40 -36.95
N HIS A 4 9.84 14.23 -36.22
CA HIS A 4 11.24 14.00 -35.88
C HIS A 4 11.36 13.45 -34.47
N LEU A 5 11.87 12.22 -34.39
CA LEU A 5 12.43 11.64 -33.17
C LEU A 5 13.79 12.30 -32.89
N TYR A 6 13.99 12.85 -31.71
CA TYR A 6 15.33 13.19 -31.22
C TYR A 6 15.81 12.05 -30.30
N ARG A 7 16.80 11.30 -30.80
CA ARG A 7 17.70 10.50 -29.98
C ARG A 7 18.82 11.41 -29.49
N ALA A 8 18.95 11.62 -28.21
CA ALA A 8 20.15 12.21 -27.61
C ALA A 8 21.16 11.09 -27.34
N LEU A 9 22.12 10.91 -28.20
CA LEU A 9 23.37 10.21 -27.94
C LEU A 9 24.32 11.21 -27.28
N GLY A 10 24.61 11.03 -25.99
CA GLY A 10 25.72 11.72 -25.33
C GLY A 10 27.06 11.14 -25.78
N ALA A 11 27.77 11.88 -26.56
CA ALA A 11 29.15 11.56 -26.90
C ALA A 11 30.06 11.91 -25.70
N VAL A 12 30.67 10.90 -25.12
CA VAL A 12 31.77 11.07 -24.16
C VAL A 12 33.03 11.42 -24.96
N LEU A 13 33.49 12.65 -24.84
CA LEU A 13 34.77 13.08 -25.34
C LEU A 13 35.88 12.50 -24.45
N LEU A 14 36.65 11.57 -24.99
CA LEU A 14 37.93 11.11 -24.46
C LEU A 14 38.96 12.23 -24.63
N PHE A 15 39.42 12.80 -23.54
CA PHE A 15 40.65 13.54 -23.49
C PHE A 15 41.77 12.56 -23.11
N ASP A 16 42.54 12.12 -24.09
CA ASP A 16 43.82 11.48 -23.86
C ASP A 16 44.85 12.54 -23.42
N ILE A 17 45.15 12.57 -22.12
CA ILE A 17 46.37 13.23 -21.63
C ILE A 17 47.46 12.16 -21.58
N VAL A 18 48.34 12.23 -22.55
CA VAL A 18 49.62 11.47 -22.56
C VAL A 18 50.50 11.99 -21.45
N SER A 19 50.68 11.26 -20.39
CA SER A 19 51.78 11.42 -19.43
C SER A 19 52.45 10.08 -19.19
N GLY A 20 53.72 10.05 -19.47
CA GLY A 20 54.81 9.19 -19.11
C GLY A 20 54.58 7.73 -18.78
N GLY A 21 55.09 6.84 -19.62
CA GLY A 21 55.02 5.41 -19.46
C GLY A 21 55.56 4.89 -18.13
N ILE A 22 54.63 4.30 -17.37
CA ILE A 22 54.94 3.20 -16.46
C ILE A 22 54.28 1.98 -17.08
N ALA A 23 55.06 0.91 -17.29
CA ALA A 23 54.61 -0.34 -17.88
C ALA A 23 53.26 -0.73 -17.29
N LYS A 24 52.22 -0.92 -18.11
CA LYS A 24 50.97 -1.58 -17.71
C LYS A 24 51.36 -2.95 -17.19
N ARG A 25 51.42 -3.09 -15.87
CA ARG A 25 51.53 -4.39 -15.24
C ARG A 25 50.22 -5.15 -15.52
N ASP A 26 50.34 -6.38 -15.97
CA ASP A 26 49.25 -7.36 -16.16
C ASP A 26 48.53 -7.73 -14.83
N PHE A 27 47.94 -6.76 -14.12
CA PHE A 27 47.37 -6.97 -12.80
C PHE A 27 45.87 -6.97 -12.76
N GLU A 28 45.18 -6.54 -13.80
CA GLU A 28 43.75 -6.43 -13.79
C GLU A 28 43.06 -7.77 -14.12
N ARG A 29 43.06 -8.69 -13.18
CA ARG A 29 42.26 -9.92 -13.28
C ARG A 29 40.79 -9.68 -12.99
N ILE A 30 40.50 -8.61 -12.21
CA ILE A 30 39.18 -8.20 -11.78
C ILE A 30 39.08 -6.69 -11.97
N ARG A 31 38.01 -6.27 -12.66
CA ARG A 31 37.65 -4.86 -12.80
C ARG A 31 36.55 -4.52 -11.79
N ILE A 32 36.77 -3.46 -11.03
CA ILE A 32 35.81 -2.91 -10.09
C ILE A 32 35.19 -1.66 -10.72
N HIS A 33 33.88 -1.70 -11.00
CA HIS A 33 33.15 -0.57 -11.53
C HIS A 33 32.72 0.35 -10.38
N GLN A 34 33.19 1.59 -10.44
CA GLN A 34 32.88 2.58 -9.41
C GLN A 34 31.40 2.92 -9.41
N PRO A 35 30.70 2.83 -8.26
CA PRO A 35 29.32 3.31 -8.14
C PRO A 35 29.28 4.84 -8.29
N ALA A 36 28.23 5.34 -8.94
CA ALA A 36 28.00 6.78 -9.06
C ALA A 36 27.36 7.35 -7.78
N GLY A 37 27.72 8.59 -7.42
CA GLY A 37 27.05 9.33 -6.35
C GLY A 37 27.17 8.67 -4.98
N VAL A 38 28.38 8.22 -4.60
CA VAL A 38 28.58 7.56 -3.30
C VAL A 38 28.43 8.57 -2.16
N VAL A 39 27.60 8.22 -1.19
CA VAL A 39 27.33 9.01 0.02
C VAL A 39 27.78 8.20 1.24
N ALA A 40 28.31 8.86 2.25
CA ALA A 40 28.65 8.23 3.53
C ALA A 40 27.36 7.73 4.24
N ASP A 41 27.49 6.65 5.00
CA ASP A 41 26.38 5.99 5.72
C ASP A 41 25.19 5.63 4.80
N SER A 42 25.50 4.99 3.67
CA SER A 42 24.56 4.66 2.61
C SER A 42 24.80 3.26 2.04
N LEU A 43 23.91 2.77 1.18
CA LEU A 43 24.00 1.48 0.50
C LEU A 43 24.34 1.65 -0.97
N HIS A 44 25.27 0.84 -1.46
CA HIS A 44 25.63 0.81 -2.86
C HIS A 44 25.88 -0.62 -3.36
N ASN A 45 25.59 -0.88 -4.63
CA ASN A 45 26.17 -2.01 -5.33
C ASN A 45 27.49 -1.58 -5.96
N VAL A 46 28.54 -2.36 -5.75
CA VAL A 46 29.78 -2.27 -6.47
C VAL A 46 29.84 -3.44 -7.45
N HIS A 47 29.80 -3.15 -8.74
CA HIS A 47 29.82 -4.16 -9.78
C HIS A 47 31.25 -4.68 -9.99
N ILE A 48 31.38 -5.98 -10.15
CA ILE A 48 32.64 -6.70 -10.31
C ILE A 48 32.62 -7.45 -11.64
N GLU A 49 33.63 -7.22 -12.46
CA GLU A 49 33.84 -7.95 -13.70
C GLU A 49 35.13 -8.78 -13.60
N PHE A 50 35.00 -10.10 -13.70
CA PHE A 50 36.14 -10.99 -13.80
C PHE A 50 36.64 -10.98 -15.24
N ILE A 51 37.75 -10.29 -15.49
CA ILE A 51 38.46 -10.31 -16.78
C ILE A 51 39.04 -11.71 -17.01
N ASP A 52 39.64 -12.27 -15.96
CA ASP A 52 40.08 -13.66 -15.94
C ASP A 52 38.88 -14.58 -15.55
N LYS A 53 38.24 -15.12 -16.57
CA LYS A 53 37.11 -16.06 -16.39
C LYS A 53 37.48 -17.38 -15.71
N SER A 54 38.79 -17.67 -15.61
CA SER A 54 39.29 -18.86 -14.90
C SER A 54 39.60 -18.60 -13.43
N PHE A 55 39.34 -17.38 -12.92
CA PHE A 55 39.64 -17.01 -11.56
C PHE A 55 38.87 -17.90 -10.57
N GLU A 56 39.62 -18.54 -9.68
CA GLU A 56 39.12 -19.35 -8.58
C GLU A 56 40.00 -19.09 -7.35
N GLY A 57 39.39 -18.99 -6.17
CA GLY A 57 40.10 -18.79 -4.93
C GLY A 57 39.53 -17.67 -4.06
N GLU A 58 40.27 -17.33 -3.02
CA GLU A 58 39.88 -16.29 -2.08
C GLU A 58 39.94 -14.90 -2.73
N LEU A 59 38.89 -14.12 -2.56
CA LEU A 59 38.78 -12.72 -2.97
C LEU A 59 38.40 -11.88 -1.75
N GLN A 60 39.29 -10.96 -1.36
CA GLN A 60 39.06 -9.97 -0.31
C GLN A 60 38.90 -8.59 -0.93
N LEU A 61 37.86 -7.85 -0.53
CA LEU A 61 37.65 -6.47 -0.91
C LEU A 61 37.90 -5.55 0.27
N VAL A 62 38.63 -4.46 0.03
CA VAL A 62 38.94 -3.45 1.04
C VAL A 62 38.80 -2.05 0.47
N TYR A 63 38.50 -1.06 1.32
CA TYR A 63 38.54 0.36 0.99
C TYR A 63 39.71 1.02 1.70
N ALA A 64 40.58 1.69 0.93
CA ALA A 64 41.84 2.22 1.43
C ALA A 64 42.41 3.32 0.50
N GLU A 65 43.53 3.94 0.93
CA GLU A 65 44.37 4.78 0.02
C GLU A 65 44.68 4.05 -1.27
N CYS A 66 44.76 4.80 -2.40
CA CYS A 66 44.82 4.16 -3.70
C CYS A 66 46.16 3.48 -4.01
N ASP A 67 47.21 3.70 -3.23
CA ASP A 67 48.58 3.19 -3.44
C ASP A 67 48.94 2.00 -2.53
N ILE A 68 48.00 1.47 -1.75
CA ILE A 68 48.30 0.31 -0.88
C ILE A 68 48.67 -0.94 -1.70
N GLU A 69 49.61 -1.71 -1.17
CA GLU A 69 50.10 -2.97 -1.76
C GLU A 69 49.63 -4.21 -0.94
N SER A 70 49.04 -4.00 0.25
CA SER A 70 48.61 -5.08 1.12
C SER A 70 47.27 -4.75 1.77
N PRO A 71 46.35 -5.73 1.94
CA PRO A 71 45.08 -5.52 2.61
C PRO A 71 45.23 -5.14 4.10
N SER A 72 46.39 -5.38 4.72
CA SER A 72 46.67 -4.99 6.10
C SER A 72 46.69 -3.48 6.34
N TYR A 73 46.82 -2.67 5.29
CA TYR A 73 46.73 -1.20 5.34
C TYR A 73 45.37 -0.66 4.98
N SER A 74 44.30 -1.51 5.01
CA SER A 74 42.96 -1.09 4.71
C SER A 74 42.39 -0.16 5.77
N HIS A 75 41.60 0.82 5.33
CA HIS A 75 40.77 1.63 6.23
C HIS A 75 39.53 0.88 6.66
N HIS A 76 38.90 0.15 5.71
CA HIS A 76 37.76 -0.70 5.94
C HIS A 76 37.93 -2.05 5.20
N ASP A 77 37.78 -3.14 5.93
CA ASP A 77 37.61 -4.47 5.34
C ASP A 77 36.11 -4.65 4.96
N LEU A 78 35.85 -4.88 3.68
CA LEU A 78 34.49 -4.99 3.14
C LEU A 78 34.00 -6.42 3.08
N GLY A 79 34.91 -7.39 3.19
CA GLY A 79 34.58 -8.81 3.26
C GLY A 79 35.41 -9.67 2.34
N THR A 80 35.36 -10.96 2.63
CA THR A 80 36.08 -12.01 1.90
C THR A 80 35.11 -13.08 1.43
N VAL A 81 35.32 -13.59 0.21
CA VAL A 81 34.55 -14.69 -0.37
C VAL A 81 35.47 -15.66 -1.07
N PHE A 82 35.16 -16.97 -1.02
CA PHE A 82 35.78 -17.92 -1.92
C PHE A 82 35.00 -17.95 -3.24
N VAL A 83 35.68 -17.58 -4.32
CA VAL A 83 35.12 -17.53 -5.67
C VAL A 83 35.31 -18.87 -6.33
N GLU A 84 34.21 -19.48 -6.74
CA GLU A 84 34.19 -20.65 -7.60
C GLU A 84 34.11 -20.21 -9.06
N ARG A 85 34.77 -20.92 -9.96
CA ARG A 85 34.81 -20.56 -11.39
C ARG A 85 33.43 -20.42 -12.04
N GLU A 86 32.47 -21.26 -11.64
CA GLU A 86 31.10 -21.26 -12.18
C GLU A 86 30.13 -20.34 -11.42
N ALA A 87 30.59 -19.77 -10.29
CA ALA A 87 29.80 -18.94 -9.39
C ALA A 87 30.53 -17.65 -9.01
N GLN A 88 31.13 -16.98 -10.00
CA GLN A 88 31.79 -15.70 -9.80
C GLN A 88 30.75 -14.63 -9.39
N PRO A 89 30.98 -13.87 -8.29
CA PRO A 89 30.08 -12.81 -7.91
C PRO A 89 30.11 -11.65 -8.93
N GLU A 90 28.95 -11.15 -9.28
CA GLU A 90 28.78 -10.04 -10.25
C GLU A 90 28.81 -8.65 -9.59
N ARG A 91 28.56 -8.61 -8.29
CA ARG A 91 28.59 -7.39 -7.48
C ARG A 91 28.75 -7.72 -6.00
N PHE A 92 29.02 -6.69 -5.19
CA PHE A 92 28.88 -6.78 -3.75
C PHE A 92 28.10 -5.60 -3.18
N VAL A 93 27.55 -5.77 -1.99
CA VAL A 93 26.83 -4.75 -1.25
C VAL A 93 27.81 -3.98 -0.37
N TRP A 94 27.95 -2.70 -0.63
CA TRP A 94 28.76 -1.81 0.17
C TRP A 94 27.88 -0.92 1.06
N VAL A 95 27.98 -1.13 2.37
CA VAL A 95 27.48 -0.20 3.36
C VAL A 95 28.61 0.79 3.63
N THR A 96 28.51 2.00 3.08
CA THR A 96 29.56 3.00 3.27
C THR A 96 29.59 3.43 4.72
N PRO A 97 30.78 3.46 5.38
CA PRO A 97 30.90 3.99 6.72
C PRO A 97 30.56 5.49 6.80
N ALA A 98 30.10 5.92 7.97
CA ALA A 98 29.80 7.35 8.20
C ALA A 98 31.06 8.23 8.15
N ASP A 99 32.21 7.65 8.49
CA ASP A 99 33.54 8.26 8.51
C ASP A 99 34.41 7.92 7.30
N ALA A 100 33.80 7.39 6.23
CA ALA A 100 34.52 6.95 5.05
C ALA A 100 35.34 8.11 4.43
N PRO A 101 36.68 7.97 4.28
CA PRO A 101 37.52 9.01 3.72
C PRO A 101 37.18 9.31 2.27
N HIS A 102 37.26 10.57 1.88
CA HIS A 102 37.08 11.01 0.51
C HIS A 102 38.23 10.57 -0.38
N ALA A 103 37.94 10.16 -1.62
CA ALA A 103 38.91 9.84 -2.66
C ALA A 103 39.87 8.65 -2.37
N HIS A 104 39.45 7.69 -1.56
CA HIS A 104 40.07 6.38 -1.45
C HIS A 104 39.60 5.44 -2.58
N CYS A 105 40.26 4.28 -2.72
CA CYS A 105 39.98 3.27 -3.73
C CYS A 105 39.44 1.98 -3.12
N LEU A 106 38.63 1.26 -3.89
CA LEU A 106 38.31 -0.14 -3.63
C LEU A 106 39.42 -1.01 -4.21
N HIS A 107 39.88 -1.97 -3.42
CA HIS A 107 40.93 -2.90 -3.81
C HIS A 107 40.42 -4.34 -3.70
N ALA A 108 40.75 -5.15 -4.70
CA ALA A 108 40.48 -6.59 -4.68
C ALA A 108 41.82 -7.32 -4.51
N PHE A 109 41.93 -8.13 -3.46
CA PHE A 109 43.10 -8.96 -3.18
C PHE A 109 42.74 -10.45 -3.25
N SER A 110 43.70 -11.24 -3.75
CA SER A 110 43.64 -12.70 -3.66
C SER A 110 44.94 -13.20 -3.03
N LYS A 111 44.86 -13.88 -1.87
CA LYS A 111 46.04 -14.30 -1.10
C LYS A 111 47.05 -13.15 -0.92
N SER A 112 46.59 -11.98 -0.53
CA SER A 112 47.35 -10.76 -0.36
C SER A 112 48.00 -10.16 -1.64
N VAL A 113 47.70 -10.69 -2.83
CA VAL A 113 48.10 -10.12 -4.10
C VAL A 113 46.99 -9.25 -4.65
N LEU A 114 47.29 -8.01 -5.04
CA LEU A 114 46.34 -7.10 -5.68
C LEU A 114 45.96 -7.65 -7.06
N VAL A 115 44.67 -7.90 -7.27
CA VAL A 115 44.07 -8.44 -8.51
C VAL A 115 43.14 -7.47 -9.22
N GLY A 116 42.76 -6.36 -8.56
CA GLY A 116 41.95 -5.29 -9.14
C GLY A 116 41.86 -4.08 -8.23
N ARG A 117 41.62 -2.90 -8.81
CA ARG A 117 41.49 -1.63 -8.09
C ARG A 117 40.56 -0.68 -8.85
N SER A 118 39.69 0.05 -8.11
CA SER A 118 38.89 1.12 -8.68
C SER A 118 39.66 2.40 -8.89
N SER A 119 39.09 3.36 -9.61
CA SER A 119 39.50 4.75 -9.51
C SER A 119 39.18 5.32 -8.13
N PRO A 120 39.77 6.46 -7.71
CA PRO A 120 39.41 7.15 -6.47
C PRO A 120 37.92 7.47 -6.42
N ILE A 121 37.28 7.14 -5.30
CA ILE A 121 35.83 7.30 -5.13
C ILE A 121 35.56 8.59 -4.37
N PRO A 122 34.89 9.58 -5.00
CA PRO A 122 34.43 10.76 -4.28
C PRO A 122 33.24 10.38 -3.40
N ILE A 123 33.41 10.46 -2.07
CA ILE A 123 32.33 10.24 -1.11
C ILE A 123 31.82 11.59 -0.63
N SER A 124 30.52 11.81 -0.78
CA SER A 124 29.84 12.98 -0.23
C SER A 124 29.45 12.74 1.23
N SER A 125 29.52 13.78 2.07
CA SER A 125 29.01 13.67 3.44
C SER A 125 27.49 13.45 3.43
N SER A 126 27.03 12.60 4.35
CA SER A 126 25.60 12.42 4.59
C SER A 126 25.06 13.62 5.39
N ASP A 127 24.66 14.67 4.70
CA ASP A 127 23.99 15.79 5.35
C ASP A 127 22.50 15.43 5.53
N LEU A 128 22.18 14.75 6.63
CA LEU A 128 20.82 14.26 6.97
C LEU A 128 19.77 15.36 6.92
N LYS A 129 20.16 16.64 7.07
CA LYS A 129 19.25 17.80 7.02
C LYS A 129 18.87 18.26 5.60
N LYS A 130 19.54 17.75 4.54
CA LYS A 130 19.25 18.09 3.14
C LYS A 130 18.54 16.99 2.38
N ARG A 131 18.17 15.88 3.01
CA ARG A 131 17.59 14.71 2.39
C ARG A 131 16.07 14.82 2.18
N GLU A 132 15.63 15.88 1.53
CA GLU A 132 14.25 16.00 1.02
C GLU A 132 14.15 15.68 -0.48
N SER A 133 15.25 15.14 -1.07
CA SER A 133 15.30 14.82 -2.48
C SER A 133 15.00 13.34 -2.74
N ILE A 134 14.63 13.02 -3.96
CA ILE A 134 14.37 11.64 -4.40
C ILE A 134 15.60 10.76 -4.34
N ALA A 135 16.79 11.31 -4.52
CA ALA A 135 18.03 10.59 -4.36
C ALA A 135 18.08 9.93 -2.96
N ASP A 136 17.53 10.59 -1.94
CA ASP A 136 17.50 10.08 -0.58
C ASP A 136 16.53 8.93 -0.40
N VAL A 137 15.42 8.93 -1.12
CA VAL A 137 14.47 7.79 -1.15
C VAL A 137 15.06 6.64 -1.93
N ALA A 138 15.68 6.93 -3.09
CA ALA A 138 16.36 5.95 -3.92
C ALA A 138 17.57 5.32 -3.24
N ASP A 139 18.09 5.95 -2.21
CA ASP A 139 19.20 5.42 -1.41
C ASP A 139 18.77 4.36 -0.39
N ALA A 140 17.48 4.01 -0.34
CA ALA A 140 16.87 3.12 0.63
C ALA A 140 17.14 3.51 2.10
N MET A 141 17.59 4.73 2.32
CA MET A 141 17.75 5.40 3.63
C MET A 141 16.77 6.52 3.83
N GLY A 142 15.91 6.74 2.86
CA GLY A 142 14.94 7.80 2.88
C GLY A 142 13.92 7.68 4.02
N PRO A 143 13.05 8.67 4.14
CA PRO A 143 12.08 8.73 5.24
C PRO A 143 11.08 7.58 5.27
N TRP A 144 10.99 6.79 4.20
CA TRP A 144 10.00 5.72 4.06
C TRP A 144 10.53 4.33 4.48
N PHE A 145 11.78 3.98 4.17
CA PHE A 145 12.38 2.69 4.53
C PHE A 145 13.88 2.84 4.77
N ASP A 146 14.35 2.46 5.96
CA ASP A 146 15.77 2.51 6.30
C ASP A 146 16.47 1.21 5.89
N GLY A 147 16.96 1.17 4.66
CA GLY A 147 17.69 0.03 4.11
C GLY A 147 19.07 -0.19 4.75
N VAL A 148 19.72 0.85 5.28
CA VAL A 148 21.02 0.70 5.98
C VAL A 148 20.81 0.04 7.34
N ALA A 149 19.85 0.52 8.14
CA ALA A 149 19.51 -0.13 9.40
C ALA A 149 19.05 -1.57 9.16
N TYR A 150 18.24 -1.80 8.12
CA TYR A 150 17.82 -3.13 7.71
C TYR A 150 19.00 -4.05 7.41
N MET A 151 19.96 -3.63 6.58
CA MET A 151 21.13 -4.42 6.25
C MET A 151 22.05 -4.63 7.45
N LYS A 152 22.27 -3.60 8.29
CA LYS A 152 23.07 -3.70 9.52
C LYS A 152 22.45 -4.66 10.56
N SER A 153 21.14 -4.83 10.57
CA SER A 153 20.44 -5.76 11.49
C SER A 153 20.64 -7.23 11.13
N LYS A 154 21.08 -7.53 9.91
CA LYS A 154 21.25 -8.91 9.40
C LYS A 154 22.58 -9.49 9.85
N LYS A 155 22.57 -10.53 10.70
CA LYS A 155 23.78 -11.22 11.16
C LYS A 155 24.62 -11.87 10.04
N ASN A 156 23.98 -12.24 8.92
CA ASN A 156 24.58 -12.94 7.80
C ASN A 156 24.18 -12.27 6.47
N ALA A 157 24.26 -10.94 6.38
CA ALA A 157 23.99 -10.24 5.13
C ALA A 157 24.95 -10.75 4.05
N LYS A 158 24.42 -11.20 2.90
CA LYS A 158 25.23 -11.56 1.75
C LYS A 158 25.87 -10.29 1.21
N THR A 159 27.17 -10.15 1.39
CA THR A 159 27.93 -9.04 0.80
C THR A 159 28.21 -9.27 -0.67
N PHE A 160 28.54 -10.51 -1.07
CA PHE A 160 28.81 -10.86 -2.47
C PHE A 160 27.57 -11.50 -3.12
N VAL A 161 27.23 -11.03 -4.32
CA VAL A 161 25.99 -11.38 -5.02
C VAL A 161 26.32 -12.19 -6.28
N THR A 162 25.73 -13.37 -6.37
CA THR A 162 25.89 -14.28 -7.52
C THR A 162 24.51 -14.76 -7.97
N LYS A 163 24.18 -14.53 -9.25
CA LYS A 163 22.96 -15.00 -9.91
C LYS A 163 21.66 -14.74 -9.10
N ALA A 164 21.61 -13.62 -8.35
CA ALA A 164 20.48 -13.32 -7.45
C ALA A 164 19.12 -13.23 -8.16
N LYS A 165 19.10 -12.84 -9.44
CA LYS A 165 17.87 -12.75 -10.24
C LYS A 165 17.23 -14.10 -10.60
N ASN A 166 17.94 -15.20 -10.36
CA ASN A 166 17.40 -16.56 -10.55
C ASN A 166 16.54 -17.04 -9.37
N THR A 167 16.43 -16.23 -8.34
CA THR A 167 15.66 -16.53 -7.12
C THR A 167 14.22 -16.91 -7.44
N SER A 168 13.73 -18.00 -6.83
CA SER A 168 12.34 -18.44 -6.91
C SER A 168 11.51 -17.80 -5.80
N VAL A 169 10.36 -17.22 -6.17
CA VAL A 169 9.49 -16.49 -5.24
C VAL A 169 8.06 -17.02 -5.32
N ALA A 170 7.51 -17.47 -4.19
CA ALA A 170 6.08 -17.73 -4.07
C ALA A 170 5.37 -16.45 -3.59
N ILE A 171 4.32 -16.02 -4.29
CA ILE A 171 3.44 -14.92 -3.90
C ILE A 171 2.11 -15.54 -3.44
N LEU A 172 1.74 -15.36 -2.17
CA LEU A 172 0.59 -16.01 -1.56
C LEU A 172 -0.56 -15.02 -1.42
N GLY A 173 -1.44 -15.02 -2.41
CA GLY A 173 -2.57 -14.13 -2.59
C GLY A 173 -2.46 -13.27 -3.86
N GLY A 174 -3.48 -13.33 -4.70
CA GLY A 174 -3.63 -12.56 -5.95
C GLY A 174 -4.37 -11.22 -5.78
N GLY A 175 -4.37 -10.65 -4.56
CA GLY A 175 -4.86 -9.29 -4.30
C GLY A 175 -3.92 -8.23 -4.87
N MET A 176 -4.27 -6.93 -4.70
CA MET A 176 -3.49 -5.83 -5.28
C MET A 176 -2.02 -5.82 -4.86
N SER A 177 -1.72 -6.19 -3.62
CA SER A 177 -0.33 -6.27 -3.15
C SER A 177 0.46 -7.39 -3.84
N GLY A 178 -0.14 -8.57 -4.01
CA GLY A 178 0.51 -9.69 -4.73
C GLY A 178 0.70 -9.39 -6.22
N LEU A 179 -0.31 -8.81 -6.86
CA LEU A 179 -0.23 -8.37 -8.26
C LEU A 179 0.85 -7.30 -8.46
N MET A 180 0.89 -6.30 -7.59
CA MET A 180 1.92 -5.26 -7.63
C MET A 180 3.32 -5.87 -7.45
N THR A 181 3.49 -6.80 -6.50
CA THR A 181 4.77 -7.50 -6.29
C THR A 181 5.23 -8.22 -7.56
N SER A 182 4.33 -8.90 -8.27
CA SER A 182 4.68 -9.57 -9.53
C SER A 182 5.19 -8.59 -10.59
N LEU A 183 4.55 -7.42 -10.71
CA LEU A 183 4.96 -6.35 -11.62
C LEU A 183 6.34 -5.80 -11.26
N LEU A 184 6.59 -5.58 -9.96
CA LEU A 184 7.87 -5.07 -9.48
C LEU A 184 9.01 -6.07 -9.72
N LEU A 185 8.79 -7.36 -9.45
CA LEU A 185 9.78 -8.41 -9.71
C LEU A 185 10.15 -8.51 -11.19
N GLU A 186 9.16 -8.48 -12.09
CA GLU A 186 9.41 -8.45 -13.54
C GLU A 186 10.22 -7.22 -13.96
N SER A 187 9.89 -6.05 -13.40
CA SER A 187 10.56 -4.78 -13.76
C SER A 187 12.05 -4.76 -13.45
N VAL A 188 12.49 -5.59 -12.50
CA VAL A 188 13.91 -5.71 -12.09
C VAL A 188 14.58 -6.99 -12.60
N GLY A 189 13.89 -7.77 -13.42
CA GLY A 189 14.44 -8.98 -14.06
C GLY A 189 14.43 -10.23 -13.17
N ILE A 190 13.58 -10.30 -12.17
CA ILE A 190 13.29 -11.52 -11.42
C ILE A 190 12.03 -12.16 -12.01
N HIS A 191 12.21 -13.21 -12.82
CA HIS A 191 11.13 -13.82 -13.59
C HIS A 191 10.62 -15.13 -13.00
N ASN A 192 11.30 -15.71 -12.02
CA ASN A 192 10.94 -16.99 -11.41
C ASN A 192 10.03 -16.78 -10.19
N TRP A 193 8.84 -16.22 -10.41
CA TRP A 193 7.82 -16.07 -9.39
C TRP A 193 6.51 -16.77 -9.78
N HIS A 194 5.68 -17.09 -8.78
CA HIS A 194 4.39 -17.73 -8.98
C HIS A 194 3.37 -17.26 -7.93
N ILE A 195 2.15 -16.93 -8.36
CA ILE A 195 1.05 -16.53 -7.48
C ILE A 195 0.15 -17.73 -7.18
N TYR A 196 -0.12 -17.97 -5.91
CA TYR A 196 -1.17 -18.86 -5.44
C TYR A 196 -2.34 -18.04 -4.92
N GLU A 197 -3.51 -18.24 -5.52
CA GLU A 197 -4.75 -17.53 -5.17
C GLU A 197 -5.82 -18.54 -4.70
N SER A 198 -6.45 -18.24 -3.58
CA SER A 198 -7.46 -19.13 -2.97
C SER A 198 -8.81 -19.11 -3.72
N SER A 199 -9.14 -18.00 -4.36
CA SER A 199 -10.36 -17.84 -5.16
C SER A 199 -10.16 -18.20 -6.63
N GLU A 200 -11.18 -17.98 -7.45
CA GLU A 200 -11.17 -18.18 -8.90
C GLU A 200 -10.77 -16.94 -9.70
N ARG A 201 -10.44 -15.83 -9.03
CA ARG A 201 -10.12 -14.54 -9.64
C ARG A 201 -9.01 -13.80 -8.89
N VAL A 202 -8.33 -12.91 -9.57
CA VAL A 202 -7.43 -11.94 -8.92
C VAL A 202 -8.19 -10.71 -8.41
N GLY A 203 -7.56 -9.90 -7.56
CA GLY A 203 -8.08 -8.62 -7.06
C GLY A 203 -8.47 -8.62 -5.58
N GLY A 204 -8.63 -9.79 -4.96
CA GLY A 204 -8.95 -9.90 -3.53
C GLY A 204 -10.23 -9.14 -3.17
N ARG A 205 -10.12 -8.13 -2.28
CA ARG A 205 -11.26 -7.31 -1.83
C ARG A 205 -11.79 -6.30 -2.86
N ILE A 206 -11.10 -6.05 -3.98
CA ILE A 206 -11.72 -5.34 -5.11
C ILE A 206 -12.76 -6.27 -5.72
N ARG A 207 -14.03 -5.91 -5.58
CA ARG A 207 -15.16 -6.68 -6.07
C ARG A 207 -16.23 -5.78 -6.64
N THR A 208 -16.33 -5.76 -7.95
CA THR A 208 -17.45 -5.16 -8.67
C THR A 208 -18.50 -6.24 -8.92
N LYS A 209 -19.72 -6.03 -8.47
CA LYS A 209 -20.83 -6.96 -8.73
C LYS A 209 -21.73 -6.43 -9.84
N TYR A 210 -21.77 -7.13 -10.95
CA TYR A 210 -22.72 -6.90 -12.05
C TYR A 210 -23.99 -7.68 -11.74
N LEU A 211 -25.11 -6.97 -11.52
CA LEU A 211 -26.38 -7.58 -11.18
C LEU A 211 -27.06 -8.09 -12.43
N ASN A 212 -27.99 -9.05 -12.29
CA ASN A 212 -28.74 -9.65 -13.38
C ASN A 212 -27.86 -10.24 -14.53
N ASN A 213 -26.63 -10.65 -14.19
CA ASN A 213 -25.65 -11.18 -15.17
C ASN A 213 -25.38 -10.25 -16.38
N THR A 214 -25.41 -8.95 -16.14
CA THR A 214 -25.16 -7.93 -17.16
C THR A 214 -23.67 -7.73 -17.44
N SER A 215 -23.37 -7.20 -18.63
CA SER A 215 -22.01 -6.78 -18.97
C SER A 215 -21.67 -5.41 -18.33
N PRO A 216 -20.39 -5.08 -18.19
CA PRO A 216 -19.95 -3.76 -17.66
C PRO A 216 -20.58 -2.56 -18.41
N ASP A 217 -20.79 -2.67 -19.70
CA ASP A 217 -21.37 -1.62 -20.56
C ASP A 217 -22.84 -1.31 -20.27
N GLN A 218 -23.52 -2.21 -19.55
CA GLN A 218 -24.92 -1.99 -19.15
C GLN A 218 -25.05 -1.20 -17.84
N TYR A 219 -23.95 -0.93 -17.13
CA TYR A 219 -23.90 -0.12 -15.91
C TYR A 219 -24.85 -0.58 -14.79
N GLN A 220 -25.18 -1.86 -14.75
CA GLN A 220 -25.99 -2.45 -13.66
C GLN A 220 -25.07 -3.10 -12.64
N TYR A 221 -24.21 -2.30 -12.02
CA TYR A 221 -23.23 -2.79 -11.05
C TYR A 221 -23.11 -1.91 -9.81
N GLN A 222 -22.50 -2.49 -8.77
CA GLN A 222 -22.00 -1.75 -7.61
C GLN A 222 -20.66 -2.32 -7.12
N GLU A 223 -19.94 -1.45 -6.42
CA GLU A 223 -18.67 -1.78 -5.76
C GLU A 223 -18.93 -2.36 -4.37
N MET A 224 -18.69 -3.65 -4.23
CA MET A 224 -18.88 -4.35 -2.96
C MET A 224 -17.62 -4.31 -2.07
N GLY A 225 -16.50 -3.86 -2.60
CA GLY A 225 -15.25 -3.52 -1.92
C GLY A 225 -14.96 -2.01 -1.95
N PRO A 226 -13.69 -1.58 -2.22
CA PRO A 226 -13.36 -0.18 -2.43
C PRO A 226 -14.16 0.38 -3.61
N MET A 227 -14.45 1.69 -3.62
CA MET A 227 -15.36 2.28 -4.60
C MET A 227 -14.90 3.62 -5.19
N ARG A 228 -13.90 4.27 -4.59
CA ARG A 228 -13.50 5.64 -4.96
C ARG A 228 -12.08 5.97 -4.52
N PHE A 229 -11.53 7.04 -5.09
CA PHE A 229 -10.19 7.55 -4.82
C PHE A 229 -10.22 9.06 -4.57
N PRO A 230 -9.72 9.57 -3.44
CA PRO A 230 -9.55 10.99 -3.22
C PRO A 230 -8.41 11.51 -4.12
N VAL A 231 -8.54 12.73 -4.63
CA VAL A 231 -7.56 13.33 -5.54
C VAL A 231 -6.97 14.60 -4.96
N SER A 232 -7.83 15.54 -4.58
CA SER A 232 -7.39 16.86 -4.08
C SER A 232 -8.46 17.53 -3.24
N ILE A 233 -8.00 18.45 -2.38
CA ILE A 233 -8.83 19.38 -1.60
C ILE A 233 -8.70 20.76 -2.25
N THR A 234 -9.80 21.37 -2.66
CA THR A 234 -9.83 22.76 -3.12
C THR A 234 -10.58 23.61 -2.10
N TYR A 235 -9.88 24.58 -1.51
CA TYR A 235 -10.44 25.50 -0.53
C TYR A 235 -11.25 26.60 -1.21
N ALA A 236 -12.54 26.70 -0.88
CA ALA A 236 -13.48 27.61 -1.56
C ALA A 236 -13.14 29.10 -1.35
N ASP A 237 -12.53 29.46 -0.22
CA ASP A 237 -12.21 30.85 0.14
C ASP A 237 -10.94 31.37 -0.56
N THR A 238 -9.96 30.52 -0.85
CA THR A 238 -8.70 30.91 -1.49
C THR A 238 -8.53 30.36 -2.89
N ASN A 239 -9.38 29.40 -3.29
CA ASN A 239 -9.24 28.61 -4.52
C ASN A 239 -7.90 27.84 -4.61
N GLU A 240 -7.22 27.68 -3.47
CA GLU A 240 -6.02 26.87 -3.38
C GLU A 240 -6.37 25.39 -3.46
N THR A 241 -5.59 24.62 -4.22
CA THR A 241 -5.79 23.18 -4.36
C THR A 241 -4.61 22.43 -3.75
N LEU A 242 -4.91 21.53 -2.82
CA LEU A 242 -3.98 20.63 -2.18
C LEU A 242 -4.14 19.22 -2.78
N GLU A 243 -3.10 18.71 -3.43
CA GLU A 243 -3.08 17.36 -4.00
C GLU A 243 -2.84 16.31 -2.90
N ILE A 244 -3.61 15.21 -2.93
CA ILE A 244 -3.40 14.05 -2.06
C ILE A 244 -2.43 13.11 -2.76
N GLN A 245 -1.19 13.07 -2.28
CA GLN A 245 -0.07 12.51 -3.05
C GLN A 245 -0.02 10.99 -3.09
N ASP A 246 -0.31 10.30 -2.01
CA ASP A 246 -0.18 8.85 -1.89
C ASP A 246 -1.09 8.09 -2.87
N HIS A 247 -2.35 8.51 -3.04
CA HIS A 247 -3.28 7.88 -4.00
C HIS A 247 -2.83 8.00 -5.47
N ARG A 248 -1.88 8.86 -5.79
CA ARG A 248 -1.30 8.98 -7.14
C ARG A 248 -0.63 7.70 -7.61
N MET A 249 -0.16 6.86 -6.68
CA MET A 249 0.39 5.54 -7.02
C MET A 249 -0.65 4.65 -7.72
N VAL A 250 -1.92 4.74 -7.35
CA VAL A 250 -3.01 3.97 -8.00
C VAL A 250 -3.20 4.44 -9.45
N PHE A 251 -3.19 5.76 -9.68
CA PHE A 251 -3.29 6.33 -11.02
C PHE A 251 -2.08 5.96 -11.88
N GLN A 252 -0.88 6.01 -11.32
CA GLN A 252 0.35 5.59 -11.99
C GLN A 252 0.32 4.11 -12.38
N LEU A 253 -0.19 3.25 -11.48
CA LEU A 253 -0.35 1.83 -11.77
C LEU A 253 -1.29 1.61 -12.96
N ALA A 254 -2.44 2.28 -12.97
CA ALA A 254 -3.38 2.18 -14.08
C ALA A 254 -2.77 2.66 -15.42
N GLU A 255 -2.04 3.78 -15.41
CA GLU A 255 -1.30 4.26 -16.58
C GLU A 255 -0.26 3.24 -17.07
N THR A 256 0.44 2.59 -16.15
CA THR A 256 1.43 1.55 -16.47
C THR A 256 0.77 0.34 -17.11
N LEU A 257 -0.33 -0.15 -16.52
CA LEU A 257 -1.09 -1.28 -17.06
C LEU A 257 -1.72 -0.95 -18.42
N ASN A 258 -2.24 0.27 -18.60
CA ASN A 258 -2.78 0.73 -19.86
C ASN A 258 -1.72 0.75 -20.98
N LYS A 259 -0.49 1.16 -20.66
CA LYS A 259 0.64 1.10 -21.60
C LYS A 259 1.01 -0.34 -21.94
N MET A 260 0.96 -1.27 -20.99
CA MET A 260 1.21 -2.69 -21.23
C MET A 260 0.12 -3.35 -22.08
N ASN A 261 -1.11 -2.84 -22.02
CA ASN A 261 -2.29 -3.35 -22.71
C ASN A 261 -2.78 -2.43 -23.85
N THR A 262 -1.87 -1.74 -24.53
CA THR A 262 -2.24 -0.75 -25.58
C THR A 262 -3.08 -1.35 -26.71
N ASP A 263 -2.88 -2.63 -27.01
CA ASP A 263 -3.60 -3.40 -28.03
C ASP A 263 -4.87 -4.10 -27.52
N LYS A 264 -5.23 -3.90 -26.23
CA LYS A 264 -6.36 -4.57 -25.55
C LYS A 264 -7.31 -3.54 -24.92
N PRO A 265 -8.22 -2.94 -25.71
CA PRO A 265 -9.12 -1.89 -25.22
C PRO A 265 -10.03 -2.36 -24.08
N GLU A 266 -10.35 -3.65 -24.01
CA GLU A 266 -11.18 -4.26 -22.95
C GLU A 266 -10.46 -4.37 -21.60
N LEU A 267 -9.13 -4.15 -21.58
CA LEU A 267 -8.29 -4.14 -20.38
C LEU A 267 -7.83 -2.72 -19.97
N GLN A 268 -8.28 -1.69 -20.67
CA GLN A 268 -7.97 -0.32 -20.31
C GLN A 268 -8.70 0.10 -19.04
N VAL A 269 -7.98 0.75 -18.12
CA VAL A 269 -8.49 1.28 -16.87
C VAL A 269 -8.73 2.77 -17.03
N ASN A 270 -9.99 3.19 -17.01
CA ASN A 270 -10.39 4.57 -17.23
C ASN A 270 -11.00 5.18 -15.97
N PHE A 271 -10.41 6.27 -15.48
CA PHE A 271 -10.94 7.00 -14.34
C PHE A 271 -11.98 8.04 -14.77
N ILE A 272 -13.13 8.02 -14.09
CA ILE A 272 -14.20 9.00 -14.23
C ILE A 272 -14.42 9.78 -12.93
N PRO A 273 -15.07 10.95 -12.97
CA PRO A 273 -15.44 11.67 -11.75
C PRO A 273 -16.33 10.80 -10.84
N TRP A 274 -16.05 10.86 -9.53
CA TRP A 274 -16.94 10.37 -8.50
C TRP A 274 -17.55 11.56 -7.77
N ILE A 275 -18.87 11.58 -7.60
CA ILE A 275 -19.58 12.57 -6.80
C ILE A 275 -19.68 12.00 -5.37
N GLN A 276 -19.03 12.70 -4.44
CA GLN A 276 -18.96 12.21 -3.04
C GLN A 276 -20.18 12.61 -2.23
N ASN A 277 -20.63 13.85 -2.39
CA ASN A 277 -21.73 14.45 -1.64
C ASN A 277 -22.76 15.05 -2.60
N GLY A 278 -24.01 15.16 -2.16
CA GLY A 278 -25.08 15.81 -2.93
C GLY A 278 -26.10 16.43 -2.00
N PRO A 279 -26.83 17.48 -2.44
CA PRO A 279 -27.80 18.15 -1.59
C PRO A 279 -29.02 17.27 -1.27
N ASN A 280 -29.39 16.39 -2.19
CA ASN A 280 -30.63 15.62 -2.11
C ASN A 280 -30.42 14.17 -1.61
N VAL A 281 -29.17 13.81 -1.26
CA VAL A 281 -28.92 12.50 -0.60
C VAL A 281 -29.54 12.49 0.81
N PRO A 282 -29.92 11.31 1.35
CA PRO A 282 -30.45 11.22 2.70
C PRO A 282 -29.44 11.68 3.75
N ALA A 283 -29.92 12.28 4.83
CA ALA A 283 -29.10 12.68 5.97
C ALA A 283 -29.63 12.08 7.26
N ALA A 284 -28.72 11.55 8.09
CA ALA A 284 -29.08 11.08 9.43
C ALA A 284 -29.67 12.23 10.25
N SER A 285 -30.79 11.96 10.92
CA SER A 285 -31.58 12.97 11.63
C SER A 285 -31.84 12.60 13.10
N GLY A 286 -31.13 11.61 13.63
CA GLY A 286 -31.31 11.14 15.01
C GLY A 286 -32.68 10.50 15.28
N GLY A 287 -33.27 9.88 14.26
CA GLY A 287 -34.61 9.27 14.34
C GLY A 287 -35.75 10.18 13.94
N ASN A 288 -35.52 11.48 13.76
CA ASN A 288 -36.56 12.38 13.28
C ASN A 288 -36.97 12.06 11.83
N ARG A 289 -38.23 12.35 11.50
CA ARG A 289 -38.76 12.20 10.14
C ARG A 289 -39.50 13.47 9.73
N LEU A 290 -39.56 13.71 8.43
CA LEU A 290 -40.43 14.74 7.86
C LEU A 290 -41.91 14.39 8.12
N PRO A 291 -42.83 15.36 7.98
CA PRO A 291 -44.28 15.10 8.20
C PRO A 291 -44.87 13.99 7.32
N ASN A 292 -44.23 13.71 6.17
CA ASN A 292 -44.61 12.62 5.27
C ASN A 292 -43.94 11.27 5.62
N GLY A 293 -43.24 11.16 6.75
CA GLY A 293 -42.55 9.97 7.22
C GLY A 293 -41.20 9.71 6.58
N ARG A 294 -40.70 10.60 5.71
CA ARG A 294 -39.40 10.42 5.02
C ARG A 294 -38.21 10.85 5.88
N ILE A 295 -37.06 10.26 5.59
CA ILE A 295 -35.76 10.72 6.06
C ILE A 295 -35.44 12.04 5.34
N PRO A 296 -35.01 13.10 6.05
CA PRO A 296 -34.69 14.37 5.41
C PRO A 296 -33.45 14.27 4.52
N THR A 297 -33.32 15.19 3.55
CA THR A 297 -32.13 15.33 2.72
C THR A 297 -31.06 16.19 3.39
N ALA A 298 -29.81 16.09 2.90
CA ALA A 298 -28.71 16.92 3.38
C ALA A 298 -28.99 18.41 3.27
N ALA A 299 -29.64 18.86 2.18
CA ALA A 299 -30.03 20.26 1.99
C ALA A 299 -31.09 20.69 3.02
N GLN A 300 -32.08 19.84 3.31
CA GLN A 300 -33.14 20.14 4.29
C GLN A 300 -32.57 20.25 5.70
N VAL A 301 -31.67 19.34 6.10
CA VAL A 301 -30.99 19.38 7.40
C VAL A 301 -30.10 20.64 7.48
N SER A 302 -29.35 20.96 6.44
CA SER A 302 -28.52 22.17 6.39
C SER A 302 -29.34 23.46 6.50
N ALA A 303 -30.55 23.48 5.91
CA ALA A 303 -31.44 24.62 5.98
C ALA A 303 -32.19 24.73 7.33
N ASN A 304 -32.38 23.62 8.03
CA ASN A 304 -33.13 23.58 9.29
C ASN A 304 -32.56 22.53 10.25
N ALA A 305 -31.66 22.97 11.12
CA ALA A 305 -31.02 22.13 12.14
C ALA A 305 -32.00 21.46 13.12
N SER A 306 -33.24 21.97 13.28
CA SER A 306 -34.23 21.32 14.14
C SER A 306 -34.78 19.99 13.62
N LEU A 307 -34.46 19.65 12.36
CA LEU A 307 -34.73 18.33 11.79
C LEU A 307 -33.85 17.23 12.37
N VAL A 308 -32.73 17.60 13.00
CA VAL A 308 -31.81 16.63 13.61
C VAL A 308 -32.03 16.61 15.12
N TYR A 309 -32.29 15.43 15.64
CA TYR A 309 -32.23 15.21 17.07
C TYR A 309 -30.77 14.91 17.47
N THR A 310 -30.24 15.73 18.35
CA THR A 310 -28.96 15.50 19.00
C THR A 310 -29.19 15.35 20.51
N ALA A 311 -28.74 14.27 21.09
CA ALA A 311 -28.76 14.11 22.54
C ALA A 311 -27.93 15.23 23.16
N ALA A 312 -28.44 15.90 24.17
CA ALA A 312 -27.69 16.95 24.87
C ALA A 312 -26.67 16.30 25.83
N SER A 313 -25.48 16.91 25.92
CA SER A 313 -24.53 16.56 26.98
C SER A 313 -25.10 16.96 28.33
N SER A 314 -24.81 16.18 29.36
CA SER A 314 -25.11 16.55 30.73
C SER A 314 -24.31 17.77 31.21
N ASN A 315 -23.22 18.11 30.50
CA ASN A 315 -22.37 19.25 30.74
C ASN A 315 -21.83 19.81 29.42
N GLU A 316 -22.62 20.64 28.75
CA GLU A 316 -22.30 21.23 27.43
C GLU A 316 -20.98 22.02 27.43
N THR A 317 -20.70 22.76 28.50
CA THR A 317 -19.45 23.52 28.62
C THR A 317 -18.24 22.59 28.67
N ALA A 318 -18.31 21.51 29.43
CA ALA A 318 -17.21 20.55 29.50
C ALA A 318 -17.04 19.78 28.17
N ALA A 319 -18.15 19.47 27.47
CA ALA A 319 -18.11 18.85 26.17
C ALA A 319 -17.41 19.74 25.12
N ALA A 320 -17.80 21.02 25.02
CA ALA A 320 -17.17 21.99 24.12
C ALA A 320 -15.67 22.20 24.44
N ASN A 321 -15.30 22.20 25.72
CA ASN A 321 -13.90 22.28 26.13
C ASN A 321 -13.13 21.01 25.75
N ALA A 322 -13.75 19.83 25.83
CA ALA A 322 -13.13 18.56 25.44
C ALA A 322 -12.88 18.50 23.91
N GLU A 323 -13.87 18.88 23.09
CA GLU A 323 -13.73 19.01 21.65
C GLU A 323 -12.58 19.97 21.29
N THR A 324 -12.58 21.17 21.85
CA THR A 324 -11.51 22.16 21.66
C THR A 324 -10.14 21.63 22.06
N ALA A 325 -10.05 20.90 23.15
CA ALA A 325 -8.78 20.32 23.62
C ALA A 325 -8.28 19.23 22.69
N TYR A 326 -9.18 18.40 22.15
CA TYR A 326 -8.85 17.37 21.16
C TYR A 326 -8.42 18.00 19.83
N GLU A 327 -9.15 18.99 19.31
CA GLU A 327 -8.78 19.74 18.11
C GLU A 327 -7.40 20.40 18.24
N ASN A 328 -7.09 20.99 19.40
CA ASN A 328 -5.78 21.59 19.66
C ASN A 328 -4.65 20.54 19.73
N TYR A 329 -4.94 19.33 20.17
CA TYR A 329 -3.98 18.24 20.22
C TYR A 329 -3.69 17.67 18.84
N THR A 330 -4.72 17.39 18.06
CA THR A 330 -4.59 16.82 16.73
C THR A 330 -4.22 17.85 15.68
N THR A 331 -4.66 19.09 15.83
CA THR A 331 -4.51 20.19 14.87
C THR A 331 -5.07 19.88 13.47
N LEU A 332 -5.98 18.91 13.36
CA LEU A 332 -6.58 18.49 12.07
C LEU A 332 -7.47 19.55 11.41
N ASN A 333 -7.97 20.53 12.19
CA ASN A 333 -8.67 21.70 11.66
C ASN A 333 -7.71 22.73 11.02
N ASN A 334 -6.38 22.53 11.07
CA ASN A 334 -5.38 23.43 10.52
C ASN A 334 -4.97 23.01 9.10
N ARG A 335 -5.09 23.92 8.13
CA ARG A 335 -4.70 23.68 6.73
C ARG A 335 -3.24 23.25 6.56
N GLU A 336 -2.34 23.79 7.36
CA GLU A 336 -0.92 23.41 7.27
C GLU A 336 -0.71 21.96 7.72
N THR A 337 -1.40 21.50 8.77
CA THR A 337 -1.40 20.09 9.19
C THR A 337 -1.94 19.19 8.06
N LEU A 338 -3.11 19.53 7.48
CA LEU A 338 -3.66 18.80 6.34
C LEU A 338 -2.71 18.78 5.13
N ARG A 339 -2.02 19.91 4.87
CA ARG A 339 -1.01 19.99 3.80
C ARG A 339 0.15 19.04 4.04
N GLN A 340 0.70 19.00 5.25
CA GLN A 340 1.81 18.11 5.61
C GLN A 340 1.41 16.65 5.45
N ILE A 341 0.24 16.28 5.95
CA ILE A 341 -0.29 14.91 5.84
C ILE A 341 -0.51 14.52 4.37
N ALA A 342 -1.22 15.35 3.60
CA ALA A 342 -1.52 15.08 2.19
C ALA A 342 -0.26 15.01 1.31
N THR A 343 0.78 15.78 1.66
CA THR A 343 2.04 15.82 0.90
C THR A 343 2.90 14.60 1.16
N ASN A 344 3.00 14.16 2.42
CA ASN A 344 3.79 12.99 2.79
C ASN A 344 3.17 12.28 4.02
N MET A 345 2.26 11.38 3.75
CA MET A 345 1.53 10.61 4.76
C MET A 345 2.47 9.80 5.66
N TYR A 346 3.55 9.25 5.12
CA TYR A 346 4.51 8.48 5.92
C TYR A 346 5.26 9.34 6.94
N GLN A 347 5.66 10.55 6.57
CA GLN A 347 6.28 11.48 7.51
C GLN A 347 5.30 11.94 8.59
N ALA A 348 4.05 12.15 8.23
CA ALA A 348 2.98 12.43 9.19
C ALA A 348 2.79 11.28 10.17
N HIS A 349 2.78 10.02 9.68
CA HIS A 349 2.74 8.82 10.50
C HIS A 349 3.93 8.76 11.48
N LYS A 350 5.15 8.98 11.01
CA LYS A 350 6.32 9.01 11.88
C LYS A 350 6.20 10.08 12.96
N LYS A 351 5.79 11.28 12.58
CA LYS A 351 5.56 12.36 13.54
C LYS A 351 4.52 11.99 14.59
N ALA A 352 3.40 11.37 14.17
CA ALA A 352 2.35 10.92 15.08
C ALA A 352 2.87 9.86 16.08
N VAL A 353 3.78 8.95 15.64
CA VAL A 353 4.47 8.02 16.55
C VAL A 353 5.33 8.77 17.56
N ASP A 354 6.16 9.71 17.09
CA ASP A 354 7.06 10.49 17.96
C ASP A 354 6.27 11.38 18.95
N ASP A 355 5.10 11.87 18.55
CA ASP A 355 4.19 12.67 19.39
C ASP A 355 3.33 11.80 20.36
N GLY A 356 3.41 10.46 20.27
CA GLY A 356 2.68 9.54 21.15
C GLY A 356 1.19 9.37 20.82
N MET A 357 0.75 9.77 19.63
CA MET A 357 -0.67 9.71 19.22
C MET A 357 -1.21 8.28 19.07
N PHE A 358 -0.35 7.30 19.01
CA PHE A 358 -0.73 5.88 18.97
C PHE A 358 -1.02 5.28 20.34
N HIS A 359 -0.70 5.97 21.41
CA HIS A 359 -0.95 5.52 22.79
C HIS A 359 -2.42 5.64 23.20
N TRP A 360 -3.21 6.39 22.44
CA TRP A 360 -4.56 6.78 22.79
C TRP A 360 -5.55 6.52 21.65
N SER A 361 -6.77 6.13 22.01
CA SER A 361 -7.95 6.50 21.24
C SER A 361 -8.40 7.89 21.66
N GLU A 362 -9.29 8.52 20.89
CA GLU A 362 -9.88 9.82 21.27
C GLU A 362 -10.52 9.74 22.65
N ALA A 363 -11.37 8.75 22.91
CA ALA A 363 -11.97 8.53 24.20
C ALA A 363 -10.94 8.32 25.31
N GLY A 364 -9.88 7.55 25.04
CA GLY A 364 -8.78 7.32 25.97
C GLY A 364 -8.02 8.60 26.32
N TYR A 365 -7.74 9.44 25.33
CA TYR A 365 -7.07 10.72 25.52
C TYR A 365 -7.91 11.67 26.38
N LEU A 366 -9.19 11.87 26.04
CA LEU A 366 -10.09 12.73 26.81
C LEU A 366 -10.26 12.23 28.26
N ARG A 367 -10.41 10.92 28.43
CA ARG A 367 -10.67 10.31 29.74
C ARG A 367 -9.47 10.28 30.66
N TYR A 368 -8.31 9.82 30.16
CA TYR A 368 -7.17 9.47 31.00
C TYR A 368 -6.01 10.48 30.91
N ALA A 369 -5.84 11.16 29.79
CA ALA A 369 -4.82 12.22 29.68
C ALA A 369 -5.37 13.56 30.16
N LEU A 370 -6.61 13.92 29.80
CA LEU A 370 -7.21 15.22 30.15
C LEU A 370 -8.13 15.17 31.39
N GLY A 371 -8.58 13.98 31.79
CA GLY A 371 -9.35 13.79 33.03
C GLY A 371 -10.83 14.16 32.95
N TYR A 372 -11.43 14.21 31.75
CA TYR A 372 -12.87 14.40 31.59
C TYR A 372 -13.65 13.22 32.16
N ASP A 373 -14.86 13.48 32.65
CA ASP A 373 -15.72 12.41 33.15
C ASP A 373 -16.27 11.52 32.02
N ALA A 374 -16.80 10.35 32.40
CA ALA A 374 -17.28 9.36 31.45
C ALA A 374 -18.40 9.88 30.54
N ASN A 375 -19.32 10.72 31.08
CA ASN A 375 -20.46 11.21 30.32
C ASN A 375 -20.01 12.21 29.24
N VAL A 376 -19.08 13.10 29.58
CA VAL A 376 -18.48 14.05 28.60
C VAL A 376 -17.69 13.29 27.55
N THR A 377 -16.87 12.32 27.97
CA THR A 377 -16.06 11.51 27.04
C THR A 377 -16.95 10.71 26.08
N ASP A 378 -17.99 10.05 26.60
CA ASP A 378 -18.91 9.26 25.76
C ASP A 378 -19.70 10.15 24.78
N TYR A 379 -20.07 11.37 25.21
CA TYR A 379 -20.77 12.31 24.37
C TYR A 379 -19.89 12.82 23.20
N VAL A 380 -18.62 13.15 23.46
CA VAL A 380 -17.70 13.73 22.45
C VAL A 380 -17.12 12.65 21.54
N ALA A 381 -16.55 11.60 22.11
CA ALA A 381 -15.74 10.61 21.38
C ALA A 381 -16.44 9.24 21.25
N GLY A 382 -17.51 8.98 22.00
CA GLY A 382 -18.08 7.64 22.10
C GLY A 382 -17.10 6.67 22.77
N THR A 383 -17.22 5.40 22.43
CA THR A 383 -16.35 4.33 22.94
C THR A 383 -15.49 3.76 21.82
N THR A 384 -14.48 4.51 21.39
CA THR A 384 -13.54 4.06 20.36
C THR A 384 -12.32 3.42 20.98
N ASP A 385 -11.80 2.38 20.36
CA ASP A 385 -10.56 1.67 20.72
C ASP A 385 -9.49 1.73 19.63
N SER A 386 -9.78 2.39 18.50
CA SER A 386 -8.84 2.71 17.43
C SER A 386 -7.91 3.85 17.86
N PRO A 387 -6.64 3.85 17.42
CA PRO A 387 -5.72 4.96 17.72
C PRO A 387 -6.11 6.22 16.94
N ILE A 388 -5.82 7.38 17.50
CA ILE A 388 -6.05 8.71 16.88
C ILE A 388 -5.45 8.82 15.46
N TRP A 389 -4.42 8.05 15.13
CA TRP A 389 -3.83 8.03 13.80
C TRP A 389 -4.85 7.76 12.67
N GLY A 390 -5.88 6.94 12.92
CA GLY A 390 -6.94 6.70 11.95
C GLY A 390 -7.61 7.99 11.48
N ASP A 391 -7.84 8.93 12.39
CA ASP A 391 -8.47 10.20 12.10
C ASP A 391 -7.61 11.07 11.17
N PHE A 392 -6.27 10.98 11.25
CA PHE A 392 -5.36 11.83 10.46
C PHE A 392 -5.45 11.58 8.97
N TYR A 393 -5.35 10.35 8.53
CA TYR A 393 -5.40 10.09 7.09
C TYR A 393 -6.82 10.11 6.55
N ASP A 394 -7.79 9.67 7.33
CA ASP A 394 -9.19 9.72 6.93
C ASP A 394 -9.71 11.16 6.84
N GLU A 395 -9.33 12.07 7.75
CA GLU A 395 -9.67 13.49 7.65
C GLU A 395 -9.18 14.10 6.34
N VAL A 396 -7.92 13.83 5.95
CA VAL A 396 -7.39 14.31 4.67
C VAL A 396 -8.11 13.70 3.48
N TYR A 397 -8.39 12.40 3.51
CA TYR A 397 -9.03 11.72 2.39
C TYR A 397 -10.49 12.18 2.22
N PHE A 398 -11.24 12.28 3.31
CA PHE A 398 -12.64 12.70 3.25
C PHE A 398 -12.84 14.21 3.10
N ALA A 399 -11.83 15.03 3.38
CA ALA A 399 -11.81 16.45 3.00
C ALA A 399 -11.66 16.67 1.50
N ALA A 400 -11.35 15.64 0.71
CA ALA A 400 -11.20 15.76 -0.73
C ALA A 400 -12.47 16.33 -1.38
N THR A 401 -12.29 17.36 -2.22
CA THR A 401 -13.34 17.97 -3.03
C THR A 401 -13.40 17.40 -4.45
N LYS A 402 -12.31 16.72 -4.85
CA LYS A 402 -12.23 16.03 -6.14
C LYS A 402 -11.96 14.54 -5.92
N TRP A 403 -12.83 13.73 -6.50
CA TRP A 403 -12.79 12.28 -6.38
C TRP A 403 -12.84 11.61 -7.75
N ARG A 404 -12.34 10.37 -7.81
CA ARG A 404 -12.40 9.50 -8.98
C ARG A 404 -12.93 8.13 -8.61
N THR A 405 -13.53 7.47 -9.60
CA THR A 405 -13.79 6.02 -9.61
C THR A 405 -13.36 5.47 -10.96
N ILE A 406 -13.45 4.17 -11.15
CA ILE A 406 -13.11 3.51 -12.42
C ILE A 406 -14.41 3.22 -13.19
N ASP A 407 -14.45 3.64 -14.45
CA ASP A 407 -15.57 3.38 -15.34
C ASP A 407 -15.77 1.87 -15.50
N LYS A 408 -17.03 1.44 -15.51
CA LYS A 408 -17.44 0.03 -15.66
C LYS A 408 -16.96 -0.90 -14.54
N GLY A 409 -16.44 -0.34 -13.43
CA GLY A 409 -16.11 -1.07 -12.22
C GLY A 409 -14.62 -1.15 -11.89
N LEU A 410 -14.32 -1.10 -10.59
CA LEU A 410 -12.95 -1.14 -10.05
C LEU A 410 -12.24 -2.45 -10.38
N GLU A 411 -12.98 -3.54 -10.62
CA GLU A 411 -12.40 -4.85 -10.97
C GLU A 411 -11.60 -4.82 -12.28
N SER A 412 -11.80 -3.80 -13.14
CA SER A 412 -10.97 -3.60 -14.33
C SER A 412 -9.48 -3.37 -13.97
N LEU A 413 -9.18 -2.79 -12.80
CA LEU A 413 -7.79 -2.58 -12.36
C LEU A 413 -7.03 -3.91 -12.12
N PRO A 414 -7.48 -4.86 -11.29
CA PRO A 414 -6.82 -6.16 -11.19
C PRO A 414 -6.92 -6.99 -12.48
N ARG A 415 -7.99 -6.87 -13.28
CA ARG A 415 -8.12 -7.56 -14.56
C ARG A 415 -7.07 -7.13 -15.58
N ALA A 416 -6.63 -5.89 -15.54
CA ALA A 416 -5.58 -5.38 -16.43
C ALA A 416 -4.22 -6.09 -16.23
N PHE A 417 -4.04 -6.83 -15.13
CA PHE A 417 -2.86 -7.68 -14.91
C PHE A 417 -2.92 -9.03 -15.60
N TYR A 418 -4.09 -9.50 -16.07
CA TYR A 418 -4.21 -10.85 -16.61
C TYR A 418 -3.18 -11.23 -17.67
N PRO A 419 -2.86 -10.40 -18.68
CA PRO A 419 -1.83 -10.76 -19.64
C PRO A 419 -0.45 -10.97 -19.04
N HIS A 420 -0.18 -10.28 -17.92
CA HIS A 420 1.10 -10.36 -17.22
C HIS A 420 1.20 -11.59 -16.28
N VAL A 421 0.07 -12.04 -15.72
CA VAL A 421 0.05 -13.08 -14.69
C VAL A 421 -0.54 -14.41 -15.17
N ALA A 422 -1.12 -14.49 -16.38
CA ALA A 422 -1.91 -15.62 -16.84
C ALA A 422 -1.19 -16.98 -16.71
N ASP A 423 0.09 -17.04 -17.03
CA ASP A 423 0.90 -18.26 -16.98
C ASP A 423 1.53 -18.50 -15.59
N LYS A 424 1.37 -17.58 -14.66
CA LYS A 424 2.07 -17.54 -13.36
C LYS A 424 1.12 -17.45 -12.17
N VAL A 425 -0.18 -17.60 -12.37
CA VAL A 425 -1.16 -17.67 -11.28
C VAL A 425 -1.86 -19.03 -11.28
N THR A 426 -1.99 -19.61 -10.10
CA THR A 426 -2.81 -20.81 -9.89
C THR A 426 -3.93 -20.47 -8.92
N PHE A 427 -5.16 -20.57 -9.40
CA PHE A 427 -6.38 -20.35 -8.63
C PHE A 427 -6.81 -21.57 -7.82
N ASN A 428 -7.76 -21.37 -6.92
CA ASN A 428 -8.35 -22.40 -6.05
C ASN A 428 -7.26 -23.13 -5.24
N ARG A 429 -6.27 -22.39 -4.72
CA ARG A 429 -5.20 -22.92 -3.88
C ARG A 429 -5.24 -22.28 -2.50
N THR A 430 -5.91 -22.96 -1.59
CA THR A 430 -5.98 -22.53 -0.19
C THR A 430 -4.69 -22.92 0.53
N ILE A 431 -3.92 -21.90 0.90
CA ILE A 431 -2.68 -22.08 1.66
C ILE A 431 -3.01 -22.66 3.04
N GLN A 432 -2.26 -23.68 3.44
CA GLN A 432 -2.38 -24.35 4.73
C GLN A 432 -1.24 -24.04 5.67
N GLY A 433 -0.05 -23.72 5.13
CA GLY A 433 1.10 -23.44 5.97
C GLY A 433 2.36 -23.13 5.21
N LEU A 434 3.35 -22.73 6.00
CA LEU A 434 4.71 -22.45 5.59
C LEU A 434 5.67 -23.24 6.50
N ALA A 435 6.75 -23.79 5.94
CA ALA A 435 7.77 -24.47 6.71
C ALA A 435 9.17 -24.05 6.22
N TYR A 436 9.99 -23.50 7.13
CA TYR A 436 11.37 -23.15 6.81
C TYR A 436 12.27 -24.38 6.95
N ASN A 437 13.01 -24.69 5.90
CA ASN A 437 13.98 -25.77 5.86
C ASN A 437 15.38 -25.22 6.17
N GLU A 438 15.87 -25.45 7.37
CA GLU A 438 17.21 -24.97 7.80
C GLU A 438 18.36 -25.55 6.98
N THR A 439 18.18 -26.76 6.41
CA THR A 439 19.21 -27.41 5.62
C THR A 439 19.36 -26.79 4.25
N THR A 440 18.25 -26.49 3.56
CA THR A 440 18.26 -25.89 2.21
C THR A 440 18.22 -24.38 2.25
N GLY A 441 17.86 -23.77 3.38
CA GLY A 441 17.63 -22.34 3.52
C GLY A 441 16.43 -21.84 2.72
N LYS A 442 15.48 -22.73 2.38
CA LYS A 442 14.28 -22.45 1.58
C LYS A 442 13.02 -22.48 2.44
N ILE A 443 11.96 -21.92 1.88
CA ILE A 443 10.62 -21.95 2.46
C ILE A 443 9.72 -22.89 1.65
N ALA A 444 9.13 -23.87 2.30
CA ALA A 444 8.12 -24.74 1.71
C ALA A 444 6.74 -24.10 1.90
N VAL A 445 5.98 -24.03 0.82
CA VAL A 445 4.59 -23.58 0.80
C VAL A 445 3.70 -24.80 0.69
N ALA A 446 2.72 -24.92 1.58
CA ALA A 446 1.74 -26.01 1.58
C ALA A 446 0.35 -25.46 1.25
N TRP A 447 -0.37 -26.11 0.31
CA TRP A 447 -1.72 -25.72 -0.09
C TRP A 447 -2.64 -26.90 -0.33
N ARG A 448 -3.93 -26.65 -0.39
CA ARG A 448 -4.97 -27.61 -0.78
C ARG A 448 -5.82 -27.06 -1.90
N GLU A 449 -6.19 -27.93 -2.81
CA GLU A 449 -7.25 -27.70 -3.79
C GLU A 449 -8.60 -28.12 -3.24
N ASP A 450 -8.65 -29.31 -2.64
CA ASP A 450 -9.83 -29.83 -1.93
C ASP A 450 -9.68 -29.60 -0.42
N PRO A 451 -10.58 -28.85 0.23
CA PRO A 451 -10.54 -28.60 1.68
C PRO A 451 -10.55 -29.87 2.54
N LEU A 452 -11.11 -30.96 2.04
CA LEU A 452 -11.21 -32.24 2.75
C LEU A 452 -9.98 -33.13 2.56
N LYS A 453 -9.06 -32.77 1.66
CA LYS A 453 -7.80 -33.51 1.46
C LYS A 453 -6.88 -33.25 2.65
N MET A 454 -6.62 -34.30 3.46
CA MET A 454 -5.85 -34.16 4.70
C MET A 454 -4.36 -33.88 4.46
N THR A 455 -3.77 -34.42 3.39
CA THR A 455 -2.37 -34.18 3.04
C THR A 455 -2.28 -33.05 2.04
N PRO A 456 -1.66 -31.90 2.38
CA PRO A 456 -1.45 -30.80 1.45
C PRO A 456 -0.40 -31.14 0.39
N GLU A 457 -0.46 -30.43 -0.73
CA GLU A 457 0.64 -30.36 -1.69
C GLU A 457 1.67 -29.33 -1.20
N THR A 458 2.94 -29.57 -1.52
CA THR A 458 4.03 -28.71 -1.07
C THR A 458 5.03 -28.41 -2.18
N LYS A 459 5.60 -27.21 -2.15
CA LYS A 459 6.70 -26.81 -3.04
C LYS A 459 7.65 -25.85 -2.32
N GLU A 460 8.95 -26.05 -2.49
CA GLU A 460 9.99 -25.17 -1.93
C GLU A 460 10.30 -24.00 -2.87
N TYR A 461 10.54 -22.84 -2.24
CA TYR A 461 10.94 -21.59 -2.88
C TYR A 461 12.09 -20.95 -2.10
N ASP A 462 12.85 -20.08 -2.75
CA ASP A 462 13.87 -19.30 -2.07
C ASP A 462 13.27 -18.23 -1.13
N TYR A 463 12.10 -17.68 -1.50
CA TYR A 463 11.33 -16.75 -0.68
C TYR A 463 9.82 -16.96 -0.85
N ALA A 464 9.07 -16.62 0.19
CA ALA A 464 7.62 -16.47 0.16
C ALA A 464 7.23 -15.02 0.49
N VAL A 465 6.41 -14.40 -0.37
CA VAL A 465 5.79 -13.10 -0.13
C VAL A 465 4.31 -13.35 0.19
N VAL A 466 3.94 -13.10 1.44
CA VAL A 466 2.58 -13.35 1.94
C VAL A 466 1.75 -12.10 1.77
N ALA A 467 0.83 -12.14 0.80
CA ALA A 467 -0.11 -11.07 0.44
C ALA A 467 -1.54 -11.35 0.95
N ALA A 468 -1.71 -12.42 1.71
CA ALA A 468 -2.99 -12.78 2.34
C ALA A 468 -3.17 -12.02 3.65
N PRO A 469 -4.41 -11.62 4.02
CA PRO A 469 -4.66 -10.91 5.27
C PRO A 469 -4.41 -11.80 6.49
N PHE A 470 -3.97 -11.21 7.61
CA PHE A 470 -3.71 -11.96 8.84
C PHE A 470 -4.94 -12.65 9.41
N SER A 471 -6.13 -12.14 9.15
CA SER A 471 -7.40 -12.86 9.43
C SER A 471 -7.42 -14.29 8.86
N LYS A 472 -6.68 -14.53 7.75
CA LYS A 472 -6.53 -15.88 7.15
C LYS A 472 -5.22 -16.55 7.53
N VAL A 473 -4.10 -15.80 7.54
CA VAL A 473 -2.77 -16.32 7.84
C VAL A 473 -2.70 -16.96 9.25
N ARG A 474 -3.44 -16.42 10.22
CA ARG A 474 -3.50 -16.97 11.59
C ARG A 474 -4.07 -18.38 11.67
N LEU A 475 -4.66 -18.89 10.61
CA LEU A 475 -5.20 -20.24 10.50
C LEU A 475 -4.20 -21.22 9.85
N TRP A 476 -3.02 -20.75 9.44
CA TRP A 476 -1.99 -21.57 8.78
C TRP A 476 -1.04 -22.18 9.79
N ASP A 477 -0.45 -23.30 9.43
CA ASP A 477 0.74 -23.81 10.11
C ASP A 477 1.94 -22.94 9.74
N LEU A 478 2.54 -22.27 10.73
CA LEU A 478 3.57 -21.27 10.50
C LEU A 478 4.89 -21.64 11.18
N PRO A 479 6.03 -21.22 10.62
CA PRO A 479 7.33 -21.30 11.31
C PRO A 479 7.29 -20.49 12.62
N ARG A 480 8.27 -20.72 13.48
CA ARG A 480 8.42 -19.93 14.71
C ARG A 480 9.02 -18.56 14.41
N TYR A 481 8.19 -17.65 13.99
CA TYR A 481 8.58 -16.23 13.84
C TYR A 481 8.91 -15.58 15.19
N SER A 482 9.47 -14.38 15.16
CA SER A 482 9.66 -13.56 16.36
C SER A 482 8.34 -13.41 17.13
N SER A 483 8.45 -13.17 18.43
CA SER A 483 7.26 -13.03 19.29
C SER A 483 6.35 -11.89 18.86
N LEU A 484 6.93 -10.82 18.35
CA LEU A 484 6.19 -9.64 17.90
C LEU A 484 5.40 -9.94 16.61
N LEU A 485 6.06 -10.54 15.60
CA LEU A 485 5.41 -10.93 14.35
C LEU A 485 4.33 -12.00 14.58
N SER A 486 4.61 -13.01 15.41
CA SER A 486 3.63 -14.05 15.76
C SER A 486 2.40 -13.45 16.45
N ARG A 487 2.59 -12.47 17.34
CA ARG A 487 1.50 -11.75 18.00
C ARG A 487 0.70 -10.92 16.99
N ALA A 488 1.38 -10.19 16.11
CA ALA A 488 0.72 -9.41 15.07
C ALA A 488 -0.18 -10.29 14.19
N ILE A 489 0.32 -11.42 13.71
CA ILE A 489 -0.47 -12.37 12.90
C ILE A 489 -1.70 -12.85 13.67
N SER A 490 -1.54 -13.19 14.96
CA SER A 490 -2.62 -13.78 15.74
C SER A 490 -3.67 -12.78 16.22
N THR A 491 -3.31 -11.51 16.45
CA THR A 491 -4.18 -10.57 17.18
C THR A 491 -4.52 -9.26 16.45
N LEU A 492 -3.89 -8.97 15.29
CA LEU A 492 -4.24 -7.76 14.55
C LEU A 492 -5.75 -7.71 14.30
N ASN A 493 -6.38 -6.60 14.69
CA ASN A 493 -7.80 -6.40 14.53
C ASN A 493 -8.20 -6.14 13.07
N TYR A 494 -9.42 -6.54 12.73
CA TYR A 494 -10.05 -6.30 11.43
C TYR A 494 -11.46 -5.80 11.63
N ASP A 495 -11.83 -4.76 10.90
CA ASP A 495 -13.18 -4.22 10.92
C ASP A 495 -14.14 -5.07 10.07
N PRO A 496 -15.33 -5.41 10.56
CA PRO A 496 -16.39 -5.98 9.76
C PRO A 496 -17.09 -4.89 8.94
N ALA A 497 -17.44 -5.19 7.70
CA ALA A 497 -18.28 -4.33 6.90
C ALA A 497 -19.24 -5.13 6.03
N CYS A 498 -20.47 -4.61 5.90
CA CYS A 498 -21.47 -5.15 4.99
C CYS A 498 -21.89 -4.09 3.97
N LYS A 499 -22.09 -4.53 2.73
CA LYS A 499 -22.68 -3.74 1.65
C LYS A 499 -23.87 -4.48 1.05
N MET A 500 -24.89 -3.71 0.67
CA MET A 500 -26.07 -4.22 -0.05
C MET A 500 -26.35 -3.35 -1.27
N ALA A 501 -26.35 -3.97 -2.44
CA ALA A 501 -26.72 -3.35 -3.71
C ALA A 501 -28.11 -3.81 -4.13
N LEU A 502 -28.99 -2.88 -4.49
CA LEU A 502 -30.35 -3.16 -4.96
C LEU A 502 -30.53 -2.70 -6.41
N LEU A 503 -31.05 -3.57 -7.25
CA LEU A 503 -31.38 -3.25 -8.64
C LEU A 503 -32.81 -2.74 -8.77
N TYR A 504 -32.97 -1.60 -9.42
CA TYR A 504 -34.25 -0.96 -9.73
C TYR A 504 -34.55 -0.98 -11.22
N LYS A 505 -35.83 -0.99 -11.60
CA LYS A 505 -36.30 -1.02 -13.00
C LYS A 505 -35.79 0.17 -13.81
N THR A 506 -35.67 1.33 -13.16
CA THR A 506 -35.11 2.56 -13.75
C THR A 506 -34.25 3.28 -12.73
N ARG A 507 -33.53 4.29 -13.17
CA ARG A 507 -32.81 5.22 -12.30
C ARG A 507 -33.74 6.31 -11.76
N PHE A 508 -34.87 5.88 -11.15
CA PHE A 508 -35.96 6.75 -10.73
C PHE A 508 -35.50 7.92 -9.85
N TRP A 509 -34.47 7.75 -9.04
CA TRP A 509 -33.91 8.79 -8.16
C TRP A 509 -33.36 10.00 -8.90
N GLU A 510 -33.00 9.87 -10.18
CA GLU A 510 -32.54 10.97 -11.05
C GLU A 510 -33.70 11.76 -11.66
N HIS A 511 -34.93 11.28 -11.52
CA HIS A 511 -36.14 11.82 -12.12
C HIS A 511 -37.21 12.25 -11.11
N LEU A 512 -36.80 12.34 -9.82
CA LEU A 512 -37.66 12.89 -8.76
C LEU A 512 -37.71 14.43 -8.85
N GLU A 513 -38.61 15.04 -8.08
CA GLU A 513 -38.68 16.51 -7.95
C GLU A 513 -37.35 17.08 -7.42
N GLU A 514 -36.73 16.37 -6.46
CA GLU A 514 -35.38 16.63 -5.95
C GLU A 514 -34.43 15.51 -6.46
N PRO A 515 -33.88 15.62 -7.69
CA PRO A 515 -33.14 14.54 -8.30
C PRO A 515 -31.78 14.32 -7.63
N ILE A 516 -31.32 13.07 -7.62
CA ILE A 516 -30.03 12.66 -7.05
C ILE A 516 -29.11 12.20 -8.17
N PHE A 517 -27.99 12.88 -8.38
CA PHE A 517 -26.96 12.53 -9.37
C PHE A 517 -25.65 12.17 -8.63
N GLY A 518 -25.45 10.89 -8.36
CA GLY A 518 -24.31 10.44 -7.52
C GLY A 518 -24.45 10.88 -6.07
N GLY A 519 -23.38 10.76 -5.32
CA GLY A 519 -23.31 11.15 -3.92
C GLY A 519 -23.66 10.03 -2.93
N CYS A 520 -23.10 10.13 -1.74
CA CYS A 520 -23.41 9.27 -0.59
C CYS A 520 -24.09 10.11 0.50
N GLY A 521 -25.09 9.55 1.11
CA GLY A 521 -25.74 10.10 2.30
C GLY A 521 -25.81 9.06 3.40
N SER A 522 -26.00 9.47 4.65
CA SER A 522 -26.15 8.57 5.78
C SER A 522 -27.61 8.49 6.23
N VAL A 523 -27.98 7.35 6.79
CA VAL A 523 -29.28 7.16 7.45
C VAL A 523 -29.09 6.70 8.87
N ASP A 524 -30.02 7.04 9.74
CA ASP A 524 -30.02 6.71 11.16
C ASP A 524 -30.75 5.39 11.49
N VAL A 525 -31.03 4.58 10.46
CA VAL A 525 -31.61 3.25 10.64
C VAL A 525 -30.49 2.27 10.96
N SER A 526 -30.57 1.67 12.16
CA SER A 526 -29.54 0.71 12.60
C SER A 526 -29.40 -0.44 11.62
N GLY A 527 -28.16 -0.77 11.26
CA GLY A 527 -27.83 -1.83 10.30
C GLY A 527 -27.81 -1.40 8.83
N VAL A 528 -28.05 -0.13 8.51
CA VAL A 528 -28.05 0.40 7.12
C VAL A 528 -26.83 1.27 6.80
N GLY A 529 -26.58 2.32 7.59
CA GLY A 529 -25.42 3.21 7.41
C GLY A 529 -25.54 4.14 6.21
N ASN A 530 -24.59 4.07 5.28
CA ASN A 530 -24.56 4.96 4.12
C ASN A 530 -25.32 4.38 2.92
N VAL A 531 -26.00 5.28 2.19
CA VAL A 531 -26.65 5.02 0.89
C VAL A 531 -25.89 5.82 -0.17
N CYS A 532 -25.38 5.14 -1.22
CA CYS A 532 -24.62 5.80 -2.28
C CYS A 532 -25.26 5.57 -3.64
N TYR A 533 -25.36 6.65 -4.41
CA TYR A 533 -25.91 6.66 -5.76
C TYR A 533 -24.78 6.64 -6.79
N PRO A 534 -24.98 5.93 -7.93
CA PRO A 534 -23.92 5.80 -8.92
C PRO A 534 -23.58 7.14 -9.58
N SER A 535 -22.28 7.44 -9.67
CA SER A 535 -21.72 8.61 -10.37
C SER A 535 -21.43 8.34 -11.86
N TYR A 536 -21.87 7.22 -12.38
CA TYR A 536 -21.69 6.78 -13.76
C TYR A 536 -23.04 6.62 -14.47
N ASN A 537 -23.04 6.70 -15.80
CA ASN A 537 -24.23 6.58 -16.64
C ASN A 537 -25.41 7.46 -16.16
N MET A 538 -25.15 8.67 -15.69
CA MET A 538 -26.17 9.59 -15.19
C MET A 538 -27.13 9.99 -16.32
N ASN A 539 -28.39 10.30 -15.97
CA ASN A 539 -29.52 10.53 -16.89
C ASN A 539 -29.90 9.30 -17.74
N GLY A 540 -29.43 8.10 -17.36
CA GLY A 540 -29.84 6.87 -18.01
C GLY A 540 -31.30 6.53 -17.76
N THR A 541 -31.98 6.02 -18.78
CA THR A 541 -33.41 5.62 -18.69
C THR A 541 -33.61 4.13 -18.36
N GLY A 542 -32.54 3.34 -18.40
CA GLY A 542 -32.54 1.91 -18.11
C GLY A 542 -32.48 1.58 -16.61
N PRO A 543 -32.37 0.31 -16.28
CA PRO A 543 -32.20 -0.15 -14.90
C PRO A 543 -30.95 0.48 -14.24
N GLY A 544 -31.03 0.68 -12.93
CA GLY A 544 -29.93 1.24 -12.17
C GLY A 544 -29.75 0.55 -10.81
N VAL A 545 -28.56 0.62 -10.24
CA VAL A 545 -28.21 -0.01 -8.97
C VAL A 545 -27.84 1.05 -7.95
N ILE A 546 -28.53 1.04 -6.81
CA ILE A 546 -28.16 1.83 -5.63
C ILE A 546 -27.34 0.94 -4.70
N LEU A 547 -26.23 1.45 -4.16
CA LEU A 547 -25.61 0.91 -2.97
C LEU A 547 -26.48 1.36 -1.78
N ALA A 548 -27.47 0.55 -1.48
CA ALA A 548 -28.55 0.91 -0.53
C ALA A 548 -28.14 0.73 0.93
N SER A 549 -27.00 0.10 1.17
CA SER A 549 -26.37 0.01 2.49
C SER A 549 -24.87 -0.14 2.37
N TYR A 550 -24.17 0.63 3.18
CA TYR A 550 -22.75 0.43 3.49
C TYR A 550 -22.54 0.76 4.96
N ILE A 551 -22.26 -0.27 5.73
CA ILE A 551 -22.09 -0.18 7.18
C ILE A 551 -20.87 -0.95 7.63
N SER A 552 -20.15 -0.43 8.64
CA SER A 552 -18.96 -1.04 9.25
C SER A 552 -19.11 -1.14 10.78
N GLY A 553 -18.12 -1.71 11.42
CA GLY A 553 -18.07 -1.86 12.87
C GLY A 553 -19.09 -2.83 13.46
N THR A 554 -19.38 -2.66 14.73
CA THR A 554 -20.34 -3.50 15.48
C THR A 554 -21.73 -3.59 14.82
N PRO A 555 -22.31 -2.49 14.26
CA PRO A 555 -23.59 -2.58 13.55
C PRO A 555 -23.54 -3.47 12.31
N ALA A 556 -22.39 -3.51 11.59
CA ALA A 556 -22.22 -4.39 10.43
C ALA A 556 -22.27 -5.87 10.85
N ARG A 557 -21.69 -6.22 12.00
CA ARG A 557 -21.76 -7.58 12.56
C ARG A 557 -23.20 -8.00 12.86
N SER A 558 -23.98 -7.10 13.43
CA SER A 558 -25.42 -7.35 13.68
C SER A 558 -26.21 -7.54 12.40
N ALA A 559 -25.97 -6.68 11.39
CA ALA A 559 -26.59 -6.80 10.07
C ALA A 559 -26.17 -8.08 9.33
N ALA A 560 -24.90 -8.48 9.46
CA ALA A 560 -24.35 -9.69 8.86
C ALA A 560 -25.00 -10.97 9.43
N ALA A 561 -25.46 -10.94 10.67
CA ALA A 561 -26.14 -12.06 11.32
C ALA A 561 -27.58 -12.29 10.81
N LEU A 562 -28.20 -11.30 10.16
CA LEU A 562 -29.48 -11.48 9.49
C LEU A 562 -29.37 -12.46 8.33
N ASN A 563 -30.43 -13.25 8.09
CA ASN A 563 -30.47 -13.97 6.82
C ASN A 563 -30.63 -12.98 5.64
N PRO A 564 -30.27 -13.38 4.42
CA PRO A 564 -30.26 -12.46 3.28
C PRO A 564 -31.59 -11.76 3.03
N GLU A 565 -32.70 -12.48 3.16
CA GLU A 565 -34.04 -11.97 2.87
C GLU A 565 -34.49 -10.94 3.94
N GLU A 566 -34.18 -11.17 5.21
CA GLU A 566 -34.45 -10.22 6.28
C GLU A 566 -33.59 -8.95 6.14
N HIS A 567 -32.34 -9.12 5.76
CA HIS A 567 -31.43 -7.98 5.52
C HIS A 567 -31.93 -7.13 4.35
N VAL A 568 -32.28 -7.75 3.21
CA VAL A 568 -32.89 -7.03 2.07
C VAL A 568 -34.20 -6.32 2.46
N ALA A 569 -35.04 -6.98 3.24
CA ALA A 569 -36.31 -6.37 3.70
C ALA A 569 -36.07 -5.15 4.59
N LEU A 570 -35.05 -5.18 5.47
CA LEU A 570 -34.64 -4.03 6.27
C LEU A 570 -34.22 -2.87 5.37
N ILE A 571 -33.29 -3.14 4.42
CA ILE A 571 -32.74 -2.13 3.52
C ILE A 571 -33.84 -1.56 2.62
N GLN A 572 -34.71 -2.41 2.06
CA GLN A 572 -35.79 -1.95 1.18
C GLN A 572 -36.83 -1.07 1.93
N ARG A 573 -37.16 -1.38 3.18
CA ARG A 573 -38.01 -0.50 4.02
C ARG A 573 -37.34 0.87 4.21
N THR A 574 -36.03 0.90 4.47
CA THR A 574 -35.29 2.15 4.59
C THR A 574 -35.31 2.94 3.29
N MET A 575 -35.18 2.29 2.14
CA MET A 575 -35.28 2.96 0.84
C MET A 575 -36.68 3.54 0.58
N ILE A 576 -37.75 2.95 1.14
CA ILE A 576 -39.07 3.54 1.13
C ILE A 576 -39.17 4.78 2.06
N GLU A 577 -38.51 4.77 3.21
CA GLU A 577 -38.40 5.97 4.06
C GLU A 577 -37.60 7.08 3.41
N VAL A 578 -36.62 6.76 2.54
CA VAL A 578 -35.85 7.75 1.78
C VAL A 578 -36.67 8.30 0.60
N HIS A 579 -37.22 7.44 -0.24
CA HIS A 579 -37.78 7.81 -1.55
C HIS A 579 -39.32 7.75 -1.64
N GLY A 580 -39.98 7.13 -0.66
CA GLY A 580 -41.42 6.82 -0.70
C GLY A 580 -41.73 5.54 -1.48
N GLU A 581 -43.00 5.32 -1.77
CA GLU A 581 -43.51 4.10 -2.37
C GLU A 581 -42.91 3.77 -3.73
N ILE A 582 -42.38 4.75 -4.46
CA ILE A 582 -41.71 4.52 -5.74
C ILE A 582 -40.52 3.55 -5.60
N ALA A 583 -39.85 3.54 -4.44
CA ALA A 583 -38.79 2.59 -4.18
C ALA A 583 -39.30 1.14 -4.15
N ALA A 584 -40.50 0.91 -3.60
CA ALA A 584 -41.14 -0.41 -3.61
C ALA A 584 -41.58 -0.82 -5.03
N GLU A 585 -42.19 0.10 -5.77
CA GLU A 585 -42.69 -0.14 -7.13
C GLU A 585 -41.58 -0.45 -8.13
N GLN A 586 -40.43 0.21 -7.95
CA GLN A 586 -39.27 0.11 -8.85
C GLN A 586 -38.31 -1.03 -8.51
N PHE A 587 -38.35 -1.58 -7.29
CA PHE A 587 -37.46 -2.67 -6.91
C PHE A 587 -37.73 -3.93 -7.73
N THR A 588 -36.68 -4.55 -8.27
CA THR A 588 -36.79 -5.73 -9.13
C THR A 588 -36.77 -7.04 -8.35
N GLY A 589 -36.46 -7.04 -7.06
CA GLY A 589 -36.16 -8.22 -6.25
C GLY A 589 -34.72 -8.75 -6.43
N ILE A 590 -33.92 -8.13 -7.32
CA ILE A 590 -32.52 -8.52 -7.54
C ILE A 590 -31.61 -7.67 -6.67
N TYR A 591 -30.71 -8.36 -5.97
CA TYR A 591 -29.75 -7.72 -5.06
C TYR A 591 -28.42 -8.46 -5.01
N ASP A 592 -27.39 -7.84 -4.48
CA ASP A 592 -26.16 -8.49 -4.00
C ASP A 592 -25.85 -8.05 -2.58
N ARG A 593 -25.36 -8.97 -1.78
CA ARG A 593 -24.99 -8.78 -0.38
C ARG A 593 -23.57 -9.26 -0.16
N GLN A 594 -22.70 -8.38 0.33
CA GLN A 594 -21.34 -8.72 0.72
C GLN A 594 -21.10 -8.28 2.16
N CYS A 595 -20.97 -9.25 3.06
CA CYS A 595 -20.49 -9.05 4.42
C CYS A 595 -19.10 -9.66 4.53
N TRP A 596 -18.09 -8.82 4.58
CA TRP A 596 -16.69 -9.22 4.47
C TRP A 596 -16.19 -10.07 5.64
N GLU A 597 -16.79 -9.98 6.81
CA GLU A 597 -16.46 -10.82 7.96
C GLU A 597 -16.72 -12.31 7.67
N PHE A 598 -17.72 -12.62 6.84
CA PHE A 598 -18.08 -13.98 6.44
C PHE A 598 -17.49 -14.41 5.09
N ASP A 599 -16.72 -13.55 4.44
CA ASP A 599 -16.01 -13.94 3.22
C ASP A 599 -14.90 -14.94 3.59
N HIS A 600 -14.99 -16.16 3.05
CA HIS A 600 -14.09 -17.25 3.43
C HIS A 600 -12.65 -17.06 2.92
N HIS A 601 -12.41 -16.14 1.98
CA HIS A 601 -11.07 -15.80 1.51
C HIS A 601 -10.45 -14.65 2.31
N GLN A 602 -11.25 -13.76 2.92
CA GLN A 602 -10.78 -12.52 3.54
C GLN A 602 -10.98 -12.49 5.07
N ALA A 603 -12.17 -12.89 5.56
CA ALA A 603 -12.56 -12.85 6.97
C ALA A 603 -12.31 -11.48 7.64
N GLY A 604 -12.76 -10.41 6.98
CA GLY A 604 -12.64 -9.03 7.42
C GLY A 604 -12.61 -8.06 6.25
N ALA A 605 -13.09 -6.84 6.45
CA ALA A 605 -13.16 -5.80 5.41
C ALA A 605 -11.80 -5.11 5.21
N TRP A 606 -11.17 -4.65 6.28
CA TRP A 606 -9.83 -4.06 6.31
C TRP A 606 -9.20 -4.25 7.69
N ALA A 607 -7.88 -4.05 7.77
CA ALA A 607 -7.21 -3.99 9.06
C ALA A 607 -7.63 -2.71 9.79
N ASP A 608 -7.95 -2.86 11.06
CA ASP A 608 -8.33 -1.78 11.96
C ASP A 608 -7.55 -1.94 13.28
N PRO A 609 -6.26 -1.56 13.30
CA PRO A 609 -5.42 -1.74 14.46
C PRO A 609 -5.98 -1.03 15.69
N LEU A 610 -6.06 -1.73 16.80
CA LEU A 610 -6.39 -1.15 18.09
C LEU A 610 -5.22 -0.32 18.63
N VAL A 611 -5.49 0.51 19.65
CA VAL A 611 -4.46 1.26 20.38
C VAL A 611 -3.27 0.34 20.72
N GLY A 612 -2.07 0.78 20.38
CA GLY A 612 -0.82 0.06 20.54
C GLY A 612 -0.50 -0.98 19.46
N GLN A 613 -1.47 -1.47 18.68
CA GLN A 613 -1.19 -2.50 17.67
C GLN A 613 -0.38 -1.93 16.49
N GLN A 614 -0.76 -0.76 15.98
CA GLN A 614 -0.08 -0.14 14.84
C GLN A 614 1.39 0.15 15.15
N GLU A 615 1.64 0.85 16.25
CA GLU A 615 2.98 1.23 16.69
C GLU A 615 3.86 -0.01 16.97
N LEU A 616 3.31 -1.02 17.66
CA LEU A 616 4.06 -2.21 18.04
C LEU A 616 4.32 -3.15 16.88
N TYR A 617 3.35 -3.32 15.96
CA TYR A 617 3.44 -4.38 14.95
C TYR A 617 4.08 -3.93 13.65
N LEU A 618 3.93 -2.66 13.27
CA LEU A 618 4.46 -2.15 11.99
C LEU A 618 5.96 -2.44 11.81
N PRO A 619 6.84 -2.24 12.81
CA PRO A 619 8.27 -2.56 12.67
C PRO A 619 8.56 -4.04 12.38
N ALA A 620 7.71 -4.97 12.86
CA ALA A 620 7.88 -6.40 12.58
C ALA A 620 7.68 -6.74 11.10
N TYR A 621 6.81 -6.01 10.41
CA TYR A 621 6.54 -6.21 8.97
C TYR A 621 7.72 -5.77 8.10
N TYR A 622 8.60 -4.91 8.61
CA TYR A 622 9.79 -4.41 7.93
C TYR A 622 11.00 -5.34 8.06
N GLN A 623 10.79 -6.53 8.63
CA GLN A 623 11.81 -7.57 8.73
C GLN A 623 11.43 -8.76 7.86
N THR A 624 12.44 -9.39 7.24
CA THR A 624 12.29 -10.68 6.60
C THR A 624 12.67 -11.77 7.61
N GLU A 625 11.74 -12.64 7.95
CA GLU A 625 11.99 -13.75 8.85
C GLU A 625 11.79 -15.08 8.11
N MET A 626 12.75 -16.02 8.27
CA MET A 626 12.67 -17.36 7.69
C MET A 626 12.28 -17.37 6.20
N LYS A 627 12.88 -16.47 5.41
CA LYS A 627 12.60 -16.30 3.98
C LYS A 627 11.16 -15.89 3.65
N THR A 628 10.44 -15.35 4.65
CA THR A 628 9.06 -14.88 4.50
C THR A 628 8.98 -13.36 4.65
N ILE A 629 8.25 -12.71 3.76
CA ILE A 629 7.98 -11.27 3.75
C ILE A 629 6.47 -11.10 3.76
N PHE A 630 5.95 -10.27 4.68
CA PHE A 630 4.52 -10.00 4.80
C PHE A 630 4.17 -8.65 4.17
N ILE A 631 3.18 -8.65 3.28
CA ILE A 631 2.63 -7.49 2.59
C ILE A 631 1.11 -7.52 2.63
N GLY A 632 0.46 -6.48 2.17
CA GLY A 632 -0.98 -6.28 2.19
C GLY A 632 -1.32 -4.99 2.91
N GLU A 633 -2.54 -4.48 2.74
CA GLU A 633 -2.95 -3.20 3.35
C GLU A 633 -2.80 -3.21 4.89
N HIS A 634 -2.93 -4.38 5.50
CA HIS A 634 -2.76 -4.58 6.94
C HIS A 634 -1.32 -4.40 7.44
N THR A 635 -0.34 -4.36 6.55
CA THR A 635 1.08 -4.14 6.87
C THR A 635 1.58 -2.74 6.48
N SER A 636 0.69 -1.86 6.01
CA SER A 636 0.98 -0.46 5.70
C SER A 636 0.76 0.44 6.92
N TYR A 637 1.17 1.68 6.82
CA TYR A 637 0.91 2.72 7.82
C TYR A 637 -0.47 3.37 7.66
N THR A 638 -1.20 3.09 6.57
CA THR A 638 -2.62 3.39 6.36
C THR A 638 -3.36 2.11 6.00
N HIS A 639 -4.68 2.07 6.20
CA HIS A 639 -5.52 0.89 6.00
C HIS A 639 -6.74 1.21 5.15
N ALA A 640 -7.50 0.18 4.75
CA ALA A 640 -8.76 0.27 4.01
C ALA A 640 -8.68 0.78 2.55
N TRP A 641 -7.54 1.22 2.08
CA TRP A 641 -7.36 1.81 0.74
C TRP A 641 -6.49 0.94 -0.18
N ILE A 642 -6.73 1.02 -1.50
CA ILE A 642 -5.90 0.28 -2.49
C ILE A 642 -4.45 0.74 -2.42
N PHE A 643 -4.20 2.04 -2.21
CA PHE A 643 -2.85 2.58 -2.03
C PHE A 643 -2.06 1.81 -0.97
N SER A 644 -2.65 1.53 0.20
CA SER A 644 -1.98 0.82 1.29
C SER A 644 -1.48 -0.58 0.88
N ALA A 645 -2.23 -1.27 0.03
CA ALA A 645 -1.80 -2.55 -0.53
C ALA A 645 -0.61 -2.39 -1.50
N LEU A 646 -0.61 -1.34 -2.33
CA LEU A 646 0.48 -1.05 -3.28
C LEU A 646 1.75 -0.63 -2.55
N ASP A 647 1.65 0.27 -1.58
CA ASP A 647 2.75 0.72 -0.72
C ASP A 647 3.44 -0.46 -0.05
N SER A 648 2.68 -1.35 0.58
CA SER A 648 3.21 -2.55 1.22
C SER A 648 3.95 -3.48 0.26
N ALA A 649 3.52 -3.56 -1.00
CA ALA A 649 4.18 -4.36 -2.04
C ALA A 649 5.52 -3.76 -2.45
N VAL A 650 5.60 -2.43 -2.60
CA VAL A 650 6.87 -1.73 -2.86
C VAL A 650 7.85 -1.95 -1.72
N ARG A 651 7.40 -1.80 -0.45
CA ARG A 651 8.21 -2.08 0.73
C ARG A 651 8.71 -3.53 0.77
N GLY A 652 7.81 -4.49 0.63
CA GLY A 652 8.17 -5.91 0.68
C GLY A 652 9.10 -6.33 -0.45
N THR A 653 8.92 -5.78 -1.66
CA THR A 653 9.84 -6.01 -2.77
C THR A 653 11.22 -5.38 -2.49
N THR A 654 11.26 -4.18 -1.92
CA THR A 654 12.52 -3.54 -1.49
C THR A 654 13.27 -4.41 -0.48
N GLN A 655 12.57 -4.96 0.54
CA GLN A 655 13.16 -5.89 1.51
C GLN A 655 13.77 -7.12 0.81
N LEU A 656 13.02 -7.74 -0.12
CA LEU A 656 13.48 -8.89 -0.89
C LEU A 656 14.74 -8.58 -1.70
N LEU A 657 14.74 -7.44 -2.40
CA LEU A 657 15.87 -7.01 -3.23
C LEU A 657 17.12 -6.76 -2.38
N LEU A 658 16.97 -6.13 -1.21
CA LEU A 658 18.07 -5.94 -0.27
C LEU A 658 18.57 -7.26 0.33
N ASP A 659 17.70 -8.21 0.64
CA ASP A 659 18.10 -9.56 1.07
C ASP A 659 18.89 -10.32 -0.01
N LEU A 660 18.61 -10.05 -1.27
CA LEU A 660 19.32 -10.58 -2.42
C LEU A 660 20.60 -9.80 -2.77
N GLY A 661 20.83 -8.65 -2.12
CA GLY A 661 21.94 -7.74 -2.40
C GLY A 661 21.75 -6.92 -3.67
N LEU A 662 20.53 -6.83 -4.19
CA LEU A 662 20.17 -6.08 -5.40
C LEU A 662 19.79 -4.63 -5.04
N VAL A 663 20.79 -3.85 -4.58
CA VAL A 663 20.57 -2.47 -4.08
C VAL A 663 20.14 -1.53 -5.20
N ASP A 664 20.75 -1.63 -6.38
CA ASP A 664 20.41 -0.77 -7.53
C ASP A 664 18.95 -0.98 -7.96
N GLU A 665 18.49 -2.23 -7.97
CA GLU A 665 17.13 -2.60 -8.28
C GLU A 665 16.16 -2.11 -7.19
N ALA A 666 16.55 -2.20 -5.92
CA ALA A 666 15.76 -1.68 -4.80
C ALA A 666 15.57 -0.15 -4.92
N LYS A 667 16.65 0.59 -5.22
CA LYS A 667 16.61 2.04 -5.48
C LYS A 667 15.70 2.38 -6.66
N SER A 668 15.83 1.64 -7.76
CA SER A 668 15.01 1.85 -8.96
C SER A 668 13.51 1.64 -8.68
N VAL A 669 13.14 0.61 -7.92
CA VAL A 669 11.76 0.36 -7.51
C VAL A 669 11.23 1.50 -6.65
N VAL A 670 11.98 1.92 -5.63
CA VAL A 670 11.57 3.01 -4.74
C VAL A 670 11.45 4.33 -5.51
N GLU A 671 12.43 4.67 -6.35
CA GLU A 671 12.40 5.88 -7.18
C GLU A 671 11.19 5.90 -8.12
N THR A 672 10.88 4.79 -8.75
CA THR A 672 9.78 4.70 -9.71
C THR A 672 8.42 4.87 -9.04
N TRP A 673 8.21 4.28 -7.86
CA TRP A 673 6.88 4.16 -7.26
C TRP A 673 6.65 5.07 -6.06
N MET A 674 7.67 5.27 -5.20
CA MET A 674 7.55 6.05 -3.97
C MET A 674 8.09 7.48 -4.08
N GLY A 675 9.03 7.76 -4.98
CA GLY A 675 9.64 9.07 -5.14
C GLY A 675 8.72 10.15 -5.72
N ARG A 676 7.56 9.76 -6.20
CA ARG A 676 6.69 10.63 -6.99
C ARG A 676 6.17 11.85 -6.22
N TRP A 677 5.68 11.65 -5.00
CA TRP A 677 5.16 12.74 -4.17
C TRP A 677 6.22 13.46 -3.35
N ILE A 678 7.41 12.90 -3.24
CA ILE A 678 8.56 13.58 -2.66
C ILE A 678 9.14 14.59 -3.66
N LYS A 679 8.99 14.32 -4.97
CA LYS A 679 9.47 15.18 -6.08
C LYS A 679 8.65 16.42 -6.34
N LEU A 680 7.43 16.52 -5.91
CA LEU A 680 6.64 17.70 -6.22
C LEU A 680 7.15 18.86 -5.38
N PRO A 681 8.00 19.75 -5.95
CA PRO A 681 8.26 21.00 -5.26
C PRO A 681 6.92 21.70 -5.14
N LEU A 682 6.60 22.15 -3.95
CA LEU A 682 5.49 23.05 -3.64
C LEU A 682 5.52 24.37 -4.47
N PHE A 683 6.45 24.47 -5.43
CA PHE A 683 6.77 25.67 -6.20
C PHE A 683 6.10 25.77 -7.57
N TYR A 684 5.25 24.81 -7.95
CA TYR A 684 4.45 24.91 -9.16
C TYR A 684 2.96 25.02 -8.83
N MET A 685 2.63 26.01 -8.04
CA MET A 685 1.28 26.54 -7.91
C MET A 685 1.25 27.98 -8.39
#